data_cccdbe6cac0cf5d31afdec0ab529e3ca
#
_entry.id   cccdbe6cac0cf5d31afdec0ab529e3ca
#
_cell.length_a   1.000
_cell.length_b   1.000
_cell.length_c   1.000
_cell.angle_alpha   90.00
_cell.angle_beta   90.00
_cell.angle_gamma   90.00
#
_symmetry.space_group_name_H-M   'P 1'
#
loop_
_entity.id
_entity.type
_entity.pdbx_description
1 polymer ?
#
loop_
_entity_poly.entity_id
_entity_poly.type
_entity_poly.pdbx_seq_one_letter_code
_entity_poly.pdbx_strand_id
1 'polypeptide(L)'
;MSVRFGHLLSRNFQRCAIRLPVTSTLAKHSLRRLPIAPLLTSRDFHVTPQFRVPAGTANAGIEVEDAGEEALITEFAELGEKGVVDQRLINAITKGMGLKTMTDVQAQTINESIQGTDMIAQAKTGTGKTVAFLLPVIHRILQDPTIGNLRRSFTSPQDIRAVVISPTRELAEQIAVEAQKITRGSGLKVQTAVGGTRKREGLMRLQREGCHILVGTPGRLMDLFSDPASGVAAPKLQAFVLDEADRLLDIGFAPDIERIQSFFPSRSQVDRQTLMFSATIPNSVKGLARSMLKPDFTFVNTVGDETPTHLRVPQRAVFLRGFENQLPALFEIAKRAVQAHAANPDTAMPFKAVVYYGSTAEVSVARRAFTALCRDLESFYTGRAPRIQTIEMHSRLTQAQRTFNSDSFRRATTGILFSSDVTARGMDFPNVSHVIQMGVPNDTDTYIHRLGRTARADKTGEGWILFPDIEFDAFGEKLRSLPIKEDTSIESASVDLTNPAQFSESIASVYDTLSKQFSRIFDDDKQKAYRAMNNQMSRYDKRESRRLLHQLATSIWGYPEPPYLPEPSPSRSGGRYNRSQRGGGGGYGGYSDRRGGSSYGGRGGSRGGSSDFGRDYGRNRGSDRRGYQGDRRRNSLWE
;
A
#
# COMPACT_ATOMS: atom_id res chain seq x y z
N MET A 1 -41.77 -2.62 29.14
CA MET A 1 -42.28 -2.31 27.79
C MET A 1 -41.30 -2.91 26.80
N SER A 2 -41.43 -4.19 26.62
CA SER A 2 -40.59 -5.00 25.72
C SER A 2 -41.55 -5.75 24.83
N VAL A 3 -41.67 -5.37 23.58
CA VAL A 3 -42.25 -6.09 22.43
C VAL A 3 -42.58 -5.05 21.36
N ARG A 4 -41.73 -4.92 20.34
CA ARG A 4 -42.10 -4.41 19.00
C ARG A 4 -40.90 -4.09 18.08
N PHE A 5 -39.78 -4.84 18.12
CA PHE A 5 -38.73 -4.69 17.12
C PHE A 5 -38.41 -5.97 16.30
N GLY A 6 -39.13 -7.07 16.57
CA GLY A 6 -38.90 -8.35 15.88
C GLY A 6 -39.60 -8.53 14.53
N HIS A 7 -40.39 -7.59 14.05
CA HIS A 7 -41.26 -7.80 12.88
C HIS A 7 -40.89 -7.02 11.60
N LEU A 8 -39.90 -6.15 11.63
CA LEU A 8 -39.51 -5.37 10.43
C LEU A 8 -38.45 -6.05 9.56
N LEU A 9 -37.66 -6.93 10.12
CA LEU A 9 -36.59 -7.63 9.38
C LEU A 9 -37.06 -8.84 8.54
N SER A 10 -38.24 -9.41 8.85
CA SER A 10 -38.76 -10.56 8.08
C SER A 10 -39.56 -10.19 6.83
N ARG A 11 -39.88 -8.92 6.61
CA ARG A 11 -40.72 -8.49 5.47
C ARG A 11 -39.97 -8.10 4.21
N ASN A 12 -38.68 -7.87 4.26
CA ASN A 12 -37.87 -7.49 3.06
C ASN A 12 -37.19 -8.65 2.33
N PHE A 13 -37.20 -9.85 2.89
CA PHE A 13 -36.59 -11.02 2.24
C PHE A 13 -37.54 -11.79 1.29
N GLN A 14 -38.82 -11.40 1.18
CA GLN A 14 -39.82 -12.15 0.38
C GLN A 14 -40.30 -11.45 -0.91
N ARG A 15 -39.67 -10.40 -1.40
CA ARG A 15 -40.13 -9.71 -2.61
C ARG A 15 -39.02 -9.59 -3.69
N CYS A 16 -38.50 -10.69 -4.16
CA CYS A 16 -37.87 -10.75 -5.50
C CYS A 16 -37.98 -12.15 -6.09
N ALA A 17 -39.22 -12.62 -6.27
CA ALA A 17 -39.53 -13.71 -7.19
C ALA A 17 -40.50 -13.16 -8.23
N ILE A 18 -40.00 -12.53 -9.26
CA ILE A 18 -40.79 -12.15 -10.45
C ILE A 18 -40.89 -13.36 -11.36
N ARG A 19 -42.09 -13.93 -11.42
CA ARG A 19 -42.50 -14.89 -12.43
C ARG A 19 -42.66 -14.16 -13.78
N LEU A 20 -42.00 -14.62 -14.80
CA LEU A 20 -42.28 -14.25 -16.18
C LEU A 20 -43.31 -15.24 -16.76
N PRO A 21 -44.33 -14.78 -17.50
CA PRO A 21 -45.26 -15.66 -18.17
C PRO A 21 -44.71 -16.16 -19.49
N VAL A 22 -44.92 -17.45 -19.72
CA VAL A 22 -44.70 -18.13 -21.01
C VAL A 22 -45.86 -17.80 -21.94
N THR A 23 -45.61 -17.22 -23.09
CA THR A 23 -46.49 -17.35 -24.26
C THR A 23 -45.70 -17.63 -25.52
N SER A 24 -46.01 -18.74 -26.10
CA SER A 24 -45.58 -19.25 -27.40
C SER A 24 -46.15 -18.45 -28.56
N THR A 25 -45.37 -18.13 -29.58
CA THR A 25 -45.84 -18.21 -30.96
C THR A 25 -44.71 -18.35 -31.94
N LEU A 26 -44.81 -19.34 -32.81
CA LEU A 26 -43.93 -19.70 -33.90
C LEU A 26 -43.97 -18.67 -35.05
N ALA A 27 -42.84 -18.31 -35.59
CA ALA A 27 -42.74 -17.91 -36.98
C ALA A 27 -41.37 -18.35 -37.55
N LYS A 28 -41.44 -19.22 -38.56
CA LYS A 28 -40.32 -19.71 -39.36
C LYS A 28 -39.91 -18.64 -40.38
N HIS A 29 -38.65 -18.20 -40.38
CA HIS A 29 -38.02 -17.70 -41.59
C HIS A 29 -36.57 -18.18 -41.66
N SER A 30 -36.29 -18.87 -42.74
CA SER A 30 -35.00 -19.36 -43.18
C SER A 30 -34.10 -18.22 -43.63
N LEU A 31 -32.87 -18.12 -43.11
CA LEU A 31 -31.80 -17.37 -43.73
C LEU A 31 -30.48 -18.15 -43.68
N ARG A 32 -29.84 -18.12 -44.81
CA ARG A 32 -28.66 -18.84 -45.30
C ARG A 32 -27.44 -18.72 -44.35
N ARG A 33 -26.77 -19.84 -44.13
CA ARG A 33 -25.46 -19.94 -43.45
C ARG A 33 -24.36 -19.40 -44.37
N LEU A 34 -23.58 -18.45 -43.85
CA LEU A 34 -22.23 -18.14 -44.31
C LEU A 34 -21.23 -18.76 -43.30
N PRO A 35 -20.08 -19.25 -43.76
CA PRO A 35 -19.13 -19.93 -42.89
C PRO A 35 -18.38 -18.92 -42.03
N ILE A 36 -18.46 -19.10 -40.72
CA ILE A 36 -17.68 -18.36 -39.72
C ILE A 36 -16.35 -19.10 -39.56
N ALA A 37 -15.25 -18.41 -39.84
CA ALA A 37 -13.91 -18.85 -39.50
C ALA A 37 -13.74 -19.05 -37.98
N PRO A 38 -12.97 -20.04 -37.53
CA PRO A 38 -12.82 -20.28 -36.09
C PRO A 38 -12.04 -19.17 -35.43
N LEU A 39 -12.66 -18.53 -34.46
CA LEU A 39 -12.02 -17.62 -33.49
C LEU A 39 -10.97 -18.41 -32.70
N LEU A 40 -9.78 -17.86 -32.68
CA LEU A 40 -8.65 -18.33 -31.89
C LEU A 40 -9.06 -18.51 -30.43
N THR A 41 -9.02 -19.75 -29.96
CA THR A 41 -9.22 -20.14 -28.58
C THR A 41 -8.20 -19.49 -27.68
N SER A 42 -8.68 -18.93 -26.57
CA SER A 42 -7.91 -18.48 -25.42
C SER A 42 -6.88 -19.52 -25.02
N ARG A 43 -5.60 -19.15 -25.05
CA ARG A 43 -4.54 -19.97 -24.45
C ARG A 43 -4.70 -19.89 -22.93
N ASP A 44 -5.11 -20.98 -22.34
CA ASP A 44 -5.14 -21.16 -20.88
C ASP A 44 -3.72 -21.14 -20.32
N PHE A 45 -3.59 -20.56 -19.13
CA PHE A 45 -2.38 -20.67 -18.33
C PHE A 45 -2.15 -22.14 -17.99
N HIS A 46 -1.05 -22.69 -18.43
CA HIS A 46 -0.62 -24.00 -17.97
C HIS A 46 -0.16 -23.89 -16.52
N VAL A 47 -0.93 -24.48 -15.64
CA VAL A 47 -0.49 -24.91 -14.31
C VAL A 47 0.52 -26.02 -14.58
N THR A 48 1.69 -25.92 -14.01
CA THR A 48 2.74 -26.91 -14.19
C THR A 48 2.19 -28.30 -13.91
N PRO A 49 2.07 -29.12 -14.90
CA PRO A 49 2.12 -30.52 -14.68
C PRO A 49 3.41 -31.05 -15.27
N GLN A 50 4.09 -31.83 -14.47
CA GLN A 50 4.72 -33.04 -14.90
C GLN A 50 5.33 -33.07 -16.32
N PHE A 51 6.59 -33.32 -16.36
CA PHE A 51 7.41 -33.74 -17.48
C PHE A 51 6.65 -34.23 -18.71
N ARG A 52 6.90 -33.59 -19.84
CA ARG A 52 6.46 -34.02 -21.17
C ARG A 52 7.27 -35.25 -21.60
N VAL A 53 6.62 -36.40 -21.66
CA VAL A 53 7.13 -37.56 -22.38
C VAL A 53 6.80 -37.34 -23.87
N PRO A 54 7.74 -37.44 -24.82
CA PRO A 54 7.43 -37.43 -26.25
C PRO A 54 6.68 -38.71 -26.65
N ALA A 55 5.52 -38.57 -27.27
CA ALA A 55 4.82 -39.71 -27.87
C ALA A 55 5.54 -40.16 -29.13
N GLY A 56 6.09 -41.37 -29.09
CA GLY A 56 6.61 -42.05 -30.30
C GLY A 56 7.30 -43.36 -29.97
N THR A 57 6.66 -44.44 -30.43
CA THR A 57 7.12 -45.81 -30.61
C THR A 57 7.02 -46.77 -29.44
N ALA A 58 6.11 -47.72 -29.61
CA ALA A 58 5.93 -48.91 -28.81
C ALA A 58 7.08 -49.91 -29.00
N ASN A 59 7.32 -50.70 -27.92
CA ASN A 59 8.07 -51.92 -27.77
C ASN A 59 9.59 -51.84 -27.63
N ALA A 60 10.03 -51.79 -26.40
CA ALA A 60 11.06 -52.67 -25.81
C ALA A 60 11.04 -52.43 -24.29
N GLY A 61 10.94 -53.49 -23.52
CA GLY A 61 11.00 -53.44 -22.07
C GLY A 61 12.35 -52.86 -21.63
N ILE A 62 12.29 -51.67 -21.10
CA ILE A 62 13.34 -51.04 -20.34
C ILE A 62 12.68 -50.68 -19.01
N GLU A 63 13.17 -51.30 -17.96
CA GLU A 63 12.91 -50.89 -16.58
C GLU A 63 13.25 -49.41 -16.50
N VAL A 64 12.24 -48.54 -16.37
CA VAL A 64 12.41 -47.14 -16.08
C VAL A 64 12.83 -47.09 -14.62
N GLU A 65 14.12 -46.93 -14.37
CA GLU A 65 14.59 -46.44 -13.08
C GLU A 65 13.79 -45.16 -12.80
N ASP A 66 13.04 -45.21 -11.71
CA ASP A 66 12.30 -44.08 -11.14
C ASP A 66 13.34 -42.98 -10.89
N ALA A 67 13.42 -42.02 -11.79
CA ALA A 67 14.21 -40.82 -11.59
C ALA A 67 13.50 -40.05 -10.47
N GLY A 68 13.98 -40.32 -9.24
CA GLY A 68 13.44 -39.75 -8.02
C GLY A 68 13.15 -38.27 -8.20
N GLU A 69 11.95 -37.83 -7.89
CA GLU A 69 11.60 -36.42 -7.72
C GLU A 69 12.65 -35.81 -6.80
N GLU A 70 13.54 -34.95 -7.33
CA GLU A 70 14.49 -34.23 -6.48
C GLU A 70 13.67 -33.47 -5.45
N ALA A 71 13.75 -33.89 -4.20
CA ALA A 71 13.01 -33.29 -3.11
C ALA A 71 13.32 -31.79 -3.05
N LEU A 72 12.27 -30.97 -3.03
CA LEU A 72 12.36 -29.51 -2.95
C LEU A 72 13.25 -29.12 -1.77
N ILE A 73 14.29 -28.30 -2.00
CA ILE A 73 15.17 -27.81 -0.94
C ILE A 73 14.37 -26.85 -0.06
N THR A 74 14.31 -27.15 1.25
CA THR A 74 13.55 -26.37 2.24
C THR A 74 14.42 -25.68 3.29
N GLU A 75 15.69 -26.04 3.39
CA GLU A 75 16.65 -25.42 4.30
C GLU A 75 17.61 -24.50 3.52
N PHE A 76 17.84 -23.27 4.01
CA PHE A 76 18.79 -22.35 3.36
C PHE A 76 20.22 -22.92 3.33
N ALA A 77 20.62 -23.68 4.35
CA ALA A 77 21.95 -24.26 4.44
C ALA A 77 22.24 -25.22 3.28
N GLU A 78 21.26 -26.03 2.87
CA GLU A 78 21.41 -27.01 1.78
C GLU A 78 21.71 -26.33 0.43
N LEU A 79 21.17 -25.12 0.17
CA LEU A 79 21.51 -24.38 -1.05
C LEU A 79 23.01 -24.06 -1.14
N GLY A 80 23.64 -23.81 0.00
CA GLY A 80 25.09 -23.57 0.07
C GLY A 80 25.89 -24.86 -0.01
N GLU A 81 25.47 -25.92 0.68
CA GLU A 81 26.14 -27.23 0.68
C GLU A 81 26.14 -27.88 -0.69
N LYS A 82 25.02 -27.75 -1.43
CA LYS A 82 24.91 -28.21 -2.83
C LYS A 82 25.60 -27.26 -3.83
N GLY A 83 26.18 -26.15 -3.37
CA GLY A 83 26.84 -25.16 -4.24
C GLY A 83 25.90 -24.37 -5.17
N VAL A 84 24.58 -24.45 -4.93
CA VAL A 84 23.56 -23.77 -5.74
C VAL A 84 23.58 -22.26 -5.51
N VAL A 85 23.89 -21.82 -4.28
CA VAL A 85 23.92 -20.40 -3.90
C VAL A 85 25.28 -20.06 -3.27
N ASP A 86 25.75 -18.84 -3.52
CA ASP A 86 26.99 -18.31 -2.93
C ASP A 86 26.94 -18.39 -1.39
N GLN A 87 27.94 -19.05 -0.81
CA GLN A 87 28.02 -19.31 0.63
C GLN A 87 28.00 -18.03 1.48
N ARG A 88 28.43 -16.88 0.93
CA ARG A 88 28.36 -15.58 1.63
C ARG A 88 26.93 -15.17 1.88
N LEU A 89 26.01 -15.43 0.93
CA LEU A 89 24.57 -15.13 1.05
C LEU A 89 23.90 -16.07 2.06
N ILE A 90 24.24 -17.35 2.01
CA ILE A 90 23.73 -18.34 2.98
C ILE A 90 24.13 -17.94 4.40
N ASN A 91 25.40 -17.56 4.62
CA ASN A 91 25.85 -17.08 5.92
C ASN A 91 25.14 -15.79 6.37
N ALA A 92 24.88 -14.87 5.44
CA ALA A 92 24.12 -13.63 5.75
C ALA A 92 22.69 -13.94 6.18
N ILE A 93 22.02 -14.89 5.53
CA ILE A 93 20.65 -15.31 5.84
C ILE A 93 20.60 -16.14 7.13
N THR A 94 21.42 -17.17 7.23
CA THR A 94 21.34 -18.12 8.37
C THR A 94 21.90 -17.52 9.65
N LYS A 95 23.12 -16.95 9.61
CA LYS A 95 23.81 -16.36 10.78
C LYS A 95 23.43 -14.90 11.01
N GLY A 96 23.26 -14.14 9.92
CA GLY A 96 23.00 -12.70 10.00
C GLY A 96 21.53 -12.36 10.27
N MET A 97 20.61 -13.08 9.65
CA MET A 97 19.16 -12.86 9.80
C MET A 97 18.48 -13.90 10.67
N GLY A 98 19.17 -15.01 11.01
CA GLY A 98 18.63 -16.08 11.86
C GLY A 98 17.60 -16.98 11.17
N LEU A 99 17.51 -16.94 9.84
CA LEU A 99 16.57 -17.75 9.06
C LEU A 99 17.22 -19.08 8.71
N LYS A 100 16.62 -20.20 9.13
CA LYS A 100 17.12 -21.57 8.87
C LYS A 100 16.29 -22.24 7.79
N THR A 101 15.01 -22.41 8.07
CA THR A 101 14.04 -23.06 7.19
C THR A 101 13.36 -22.04 6.28
N MET A 102 13.13 -22.39 5.05
CA MET A 102 12.38 -21.58 4.08
C MET A 102 10.89 -21.68 4.36
N THR A 103 10.18 -20.62 4.10
CA THR A 103 8.72 -20.66 3.97
C THR A 103 8.35 -21.32 2.64
N ASP A 104 7.10 -21.77 2.49
CA ASP A 104 6.63 -22.42 1.25
C ASP A 104 6.87 -21.55 0.02
N VAL A 105 6.59 -20.23 0.11
CA VAL A 105 6.86 -19.32 -1.00
C VAL A 105 8.35 -19.23 -1.30
N GLN A 106 9.21 -19.23 -0.28
CA GLN A 106 10.67 -19.20 -0.50
C GLN A 106 11.16 -20.49 -1.15
N ALA A 107 10.73 -21.66 -0.63
CA ALA A 107 11.13 -22.94 -1.17
C ALA A 107 10.71 -23.08 -2.65
N GLN A 108 9.46 -22.82 -2.97
CA GLN A 108 8.96 -22.97 -4.34
C GLN A 108 9.56 -21.94 -5.31
N THR A 109 9.73 -20.67 -4.88
CA THR A 109 10.20 -19.62 -5.80
C THR A 109 11.72 -19.57 -5.94
N ILE A 110 12.50 -19.85 -4.87
CA ILE A 110 13.97 -19.79 -4.93
C ILE A 110 14.49 -20.93 -5.81
N ASN A 111 14.00 -22.17 -5.60
CA ASN A 111 14.46 -23.32 -6.39
C ASN A 111 14.26 -23.10 -7.89
N GLU A 112 13.14 -22.49 -8.29
CA GLU A 112 12.85 -22.15 -9.69
C GLU A 112 13.67 -20.95 -10.20
N SER A 113 13.67 -19.85 -9.46
CA SER A 113 14.24 -18.58 -9.90
C SER A 113 15.77 -18.57 -9.92
N ILE A 114 16.43 -19.42 -9.13
CA ILE A 114 17.90 -19.52 -9.10
C ILE A 114 18.47 -19.97 -10.46
N GLN A 115 17.67 -20.65 -11.27
CA GLN A 115 18.05 -21.09 -12.62
C GLN A 115 17.99 -19.96 -13.66
N GLY A 116 17.50 -18.77 -13.28
CA GLY A 116 17.42 -17.59 -14.14
C GLY A 116 16.16 -17.49 -14.98
N THR A 117 15.14 -18.33 -14.74
CA THR A 117 13.83 -18.27 -15.41
C THR A 117 13.05 -17.05 -14.94
N ASP A 118 12.27 -16.45 -15.83
CA ASP A 118 11.30 -15.42 -15.46
C ASP A 118 10.14 -16.08 -14.71
N MET A 119 9.56 -15.36 -13.74
CA MET A 119 8.54 -15.95 -12.90
C MET A 119 7.48 -14.93 -12.47
N ILE A 120 6.23 -15.40 -12.35
CA ILE A 120 5.19 -14.73 -11.59
C ILE A 120 4.79 -15.62 -10.41
N ALA A 121 4.89 -15.07 -9.20
CA ALA A 121 4.55 -15.76 -7.97
C ALA A 121 3.31 -15.13 -7.32
N GLN A 122 2.29 -15.96 -7.10
CA GLN A 122 1.14 -15.60 -6.28
C GLN A 122 1.41 -16.05 -4.84
N ALA A 123 1.54 -15.09 -3.93
CA ALA A 123 1.85 -15.36 -2.53
C ALA A 123 1.24 -14.32 -1.60
N LYS A 124 0.77 -14.77 -0.42
CA LYS A 124 0.19 -13.92 0.61
C LYS A 124 1.18 -12.86 1.12
N THR A 125 0.69 -11.76 1.67
CA THR A 125 1.55 -10.77 2.34
C THR A 125 2.09 -11.35 3.65
N GLY A 126 3.38 -11.08 3.95
CA GLY A 126 4.00 -11.56 5.20
C GLY A 126 4.55 -13.00 5.15
N THR A 127 4.58 -13.64 3.98
CA THR A 127 5.12 -15.00 3.79
C THR A 127 6.61 -15.04 3.44
N GLY A 128 7.32 -13.92 3.51
CA GLY A 128 8.76 -13.88 3.24
C GLY A 128 9.14 -13.67 1.77
N LYS A 129 8.24 -13.12 0.94
CA LYS A 129 8.49 -12.83 -0.49
C LYS A 129 9.77 -12.05 -0.76
N THR A 130 10.13 -11.13 0.13
CA THR A 130 11.30 -10.28 -0.05
C THR A 130 12.59 -11.09 -0.16
N VAL A 131 12.81 -12.07 0.71
CA VAL A 131 13.96 -12.98 0.63
C VAL A 131 13.84 -13.88 -0.60
N ALA A 132 12.63 -14.30 -0.94
CA ALA A 132 12.33 -15.17 -2.07
C ALA A 132 12.83 -14.61 -3.42
N PHE A 133 12.68 -13.29 -3.66
CA PHE A 133 13.24 -12.69 -4.87
C PHE A 133 14.65 -12.10 -4.69
N LEU A 134 15.01 -11.62 -3.50
CA LEU A 134 16.33 -11.02 -3.30
C LEU A 134 17.46 -12.05 -3.39
N LEU A 135 17.28 -13.24 -2.85
CA LEU A 135 18.33 -14.26 -2.84
C LEU A 135 18.78 -14.66 -4.26
N PRO A 136 17.88 -15.09 -5.18
CA PRO A 136 18.28 -15.44 -6.54
C PRO A 136 18.81 -14.23 -7.32
N VAL A 137 18.24 -13.05 -7.16
CA VAL A 137 18.71 -11.81 -7.81
C VAL A 137 20.13 -11.48 -7.37
N ILE A 138 20.42 -11.50 -6.07
CA ILE A 138 21.74 -11.18 -5.53
C ILE A 138 22.76 -12.26 -5.92
N HIS A 139 22.36 -13.53 -5.89
CA HIS A 139 23.21 -14.63 -6.35
C HIS A 139 23.61 -14.45 -7.81
N ARG A 140 22.66 -14.17 -8.71
CA ARG A 140 22.89 -13.89 -10.12
C ARG A 140 23.88 -12.74 -10.34
N ILE A 141 23.75 -11.65 -9.59
CA ILE A 141 24.67 -10.50 -9.65
C ILE A 141 26.10 -10.93 -9.25
N LEU A 142 26.24 -11.76 -8.23
CA LEU A 142 27.56 -12.22 -7.76
C LEU A 142 28.25 -13.19 -8.70
N GLN A 143 27.51 -13.85 -9.59
CA GLN A 143 28.08 -14.69 -10.66
C GLN A 143 28.69 -13.87 -11.81
N ASP A 144 28.41 -12.56 -11.91
CA ASP A 144 29.01 -11.72 -12.94
C ASP A 144 30.51 -11.54 -12.66
N PRO A 145 31.40 -12.00 -13.58
CA PRO A 145 32.87 -11.87 -13.40
C PRO A 145 33.35 -10.44 -13.22
N THR A 146 32.57 -9.46 -13.76
CA THR A 146 32.93 -8.03 -13.65
C THR A 146 32.72 -7.50 -12.22
N ILE A 147 32.01 -8.24 -11.37
CA ILE A 147 31.75 -7.89 -9.97
C ILE A 147 32.75 -8.54 -9.00
N GLY A 148 33.50 -9.59 -9.43
CA GLY A 148 34.35 -10.40 -8.57
C GLY A 148 35.48 -9.66 -7.82
N ASN A 149 35.83 -8.43 -8.20
CA ASN A 149 36.90 -7.64 -7.60
C ASN A 149 36.44 -6.38 -6.85
N LEU A 150 35.21 -6.37 -6.36
CA LEU A 150 34.55 -5.18 -5.76
C LEU A 150 35.24 -4.59 -4.51
N ARG A 151 36.15 -5.31 -3.85
CA ARG A 151 36.91 -4.76 -2.70
C ARG A 151 37.78 -3.53 -3.03
N ARG A 152 37.98 -3.22 -4.30
CA ARG A 152 38.86 -2.12 -4.78
C ARG A 152 38.24 -1.25 -5.89
N SER A 153 37.06 -1.52 -6.38
CA SER A 153 36.46 -0.80 -7.51
C SER A 153 35.48 0.28 -7.06
N PHE A 154 35.63 1.47 -7.64
CA PHE A 154 34.62 2.52 -7.55
C PHE A 154 33.36 2.04 -8.26
N THR A 155 32.22 1.96 -7.52
CA THR A 155 30.94 1.67 -8.08
C THR A 155 30.32 2.94 -8.66
N SER A 156 29.85 2.86 -9.90
CA SER A 156 29.21 3.97 -10.62
C SER A 156 27.69 3.95 -10.45
N PRO A 157 26.98 5.07 -10.61
CA PRO A 157 25.52 5.08 -10.75
C PRO A 157 25.02 4.38 -12.02
N GLN A 158 25.91 3.95 -12.91
CA GLN A 158 25.62 3.14 -14.11
C GLN A 158 25.87 1.65 -13.90
N ASP A 159 26.36 1.23 -12.74
CA ASP A 159 26.61 -0.19 -12.43
C ASP A 159 25.36 -0.94 -11.90
N ILE A 160 24.16 -0.40 -12.17
CA ILE A 160 22.93 -1.00 -11.72
C ILE A 160 22.71 -2.34 -12.42
N ARG A 161 22.64 -3.43 -11.63
CA ARG A 161 22.44 -4.80 -12.06
C ARG A 161 21.04 -5.31 -11.77
N ALA A 162 20.38 -4.76 -10.75
CA ALA A 162 18.99 -5.05 -10.45
C ALA A 162 18.21 -3.79 -10.14
N VAL A 163 16.97 -3.76 -10.62
CA VAL A 163 15.97 -2.76 -10.27
C VAL A 163 14.76 -3.47 -9.65
N VAL A 164 14.35 -3.03 -8.46
CA VAL A 164 13.16 -3.52 -7.75
C VAL A 164 12.16 -2.39 -7.66
N ILE A 165 10.97 -2.60 -8.20
CA ILE A 165 9.85 -1.65 -8.13
C ILE A 165 8.88 -2.08 -7.04
N SER A 166 8.52 -1.15 -6.17
CA SER A 166 7.55 -1.34 -5.11
C SER A 166 6.53 -0.18 -5.11
N PRO A 167 5.24 -0.42 -4.82
CA PRO A 167 4.20 0.61 -4.90
C PRO A 167 4.32 1.71 -3.85
N THR A 168 4.94 1.42 -2.71
CA THR A 168 5.05 2.36 -1.59
C THR A 168 6.48 2.61 -1.18
N ARG A 169 6.73 3.81 -0.63
CA ARG A 169 8.07 4.22 -0.17
C ARG A 169 8.58 3.34 0.96
N GLU A 170 7.69 3.04 1.89
CA GLU A 170 7.98 2.25 3.08
C GLU A 170 8.37 0.83 2.72
N LEU A 171 7.64 0.20 1.78
CA LEU A 171 7.97 -1.13 1.31
C LEU A 171 9.30 -1.13 0.56
N ALA A 172 9.55 -0.14 -0.29
CA ALA A 172 10.84 0.00 -0.97
C ALA A 172 12.01 0.16 0.01
N GLU A 173 11.84 0.96 1.08
CA GLU A 173 12.84 1.11 2.14
C GLU A 173 13.07 -0.21 2.90
N GLN A 174 12.00 -0.95 3.21
CA GLN A 174 12.10 -2.27 3.85
C GLN A 174 12.84 -3.28 2.98
N ILE A 175 12.49 -3.38 1.70
CA ILE A 175 13.18 -4.24 0.73
C ILE A 175 14.68 -3.89 0.67
N ALA A 176 15.01 -2.59 0.62
CA ALA A 176 16.40 -2.16 0.59
C ALA A 176 17.17 -2.54 1.86
N VAL A 177 16.55 -2.41 3.05
CA VAL A 177 17.14 -2.84 4.32
C VAL A 177 17.38 -4.35 4.34
N GLU A 178 16.45 -5.16 3.85
CA GLU A 178 16.64 -6.61 3.74
C GLU A 178 17.74 -6.96 2.73
N ALA A 179 17.75 -6.31 1.57
CA ALA A 179 18.82 -6.47 0.57
C ALA A 179 20.19 -6.11 1.15
N GLN A 180 20.30 -5.03 1.96
CA GLN A 180 21.55 -4.66 2.65
C GLN A 180 22.01 -5.72 3.65
N LYS A 181 21.09 -6.39 4.34
CA LYS A 181 21.42 -7.50 5.26
C LYS A 181 21.97 -8.69 4.48
N ILE A 182 21.31 -9.08 3.39
CA ILE A 182 21.73 -10.23 2.55
C ILE A 182 23.04 -9.96 1.85
N THR A 183 23.27 -8.71 1.36
CA THR A 183 24.50 -8.32 0.67
C THR A 183 25.67 -8.02 1.60
N ARG A 184 25.50 -8.17 2.92
CA ARG A 184 26.55 -7.88 3.89
C ARG A 184 27.79 -8.75 3.65
N GLY A 185 28.94 -8.09 3.43
CA GLY A 185 30.22 -8.77 3.13
C GLY A 185 30.43 -9.13 1.65
N SER A 186 29.43 -8.92 0.78
CA SER A 186 29.58 -9.16 -0.67
C SER A 186 30.24 -8.00 -1.44
N GLY A 187 30.23 -6.79 -0.86
CA GLY A 187 30.67 -5.55 -1.54
C GLY A 187 29.62 -4.90 -2.42
N LEU A 188 28.44 -5.52 -2.59
CA LEU A 188 27.35 -4.94 -3.37
C LEU A 188 26.76 -3.71 -2.68
N LYS A 189 26.40 -2.70 -3.48
CA LYS A 189 25.79 -1.44 -3.02
C LYS A 189 24.30 -1.45 -3.32
N VAL A 190 23.50 -1.28 -2.28
CA VAL A 190 22.04 -1.17 -2.35
C VAL A 190 21.64 0.26 -2.05
N GLN A 191 20.88 0.88 -2.95
CA GLN A 191 20.37 2.24 -2.81
C GLN A 191 18.85 2.29 -2.99
N THR A 192 18.24 3.35 -2.46
CA THR A 192 16.80 3.58 -2.58
C THR A 192 16.49 4.78 -3.45
N ALA A 193 15.43 4.67 -4.25
CA ALA A 193 14.87 5.72 -5.07
C ALA A 193 13.38 5.92 -4.73
N VAL A 194 13.10 6.67 -3.65
CA VAL A 194 11.73 6.91 -3.17
C VAL A 194 11.36 8.38 -3.19
N GLY A 195 10.07 8.68 -3.38
CA GLY A 195 9.57 10.04 -3.33
C GLY A 195 9.64 10.63 -1.90
N GLY A 196 9.46 11.95 -1.74
CA GLY A 196 9.41 12.59 -0.42
C GLY A 196 10.76 12.84 0.26
N THR A 197 11.84 12.24 -0.22
CA THR A 197 13.20 12.63 0.10
C THR A 197 13.68 13.73 -0.84
N ARG A 198 14.65 14.56 -0.40
CA ARG A 198 15.22 15.58 -1.28
C ARG A 198 15.88 14.90 -2.48
N LYS A 199 15.31 15.12 -3.69
CA LYS A 199 15.81 14.51 -4.95
C LYS A 199 17.34 14.65 -5.08
N ARG A 200 17.87 15.82 -4.78
CA ARG A 200 19.29 16.14 -4.88
C ARG A 200 20.17 15.30 -3.93
N GLU A 201 19.72 15.08 -2.70
CA GLU A 201 20.50 14.30 -1.71
C GLU A 201 20.57 12.82 -2.11
N GLY A 202 19.44 12.23 -2.56
CA GLY A 202 19.41 10.86 -3.06
C GLY A 202 20.27 10.68 -4.30
N LEU A 203 20.21 11.63 -5.24
CA LEU A 203 21.04 11.61 -6.43
C LEU A 203 22.54 11.75 -6.12
N MET A 204 22.92 12.71 -5.24
CA MET A 204 24.32 12.86 -4.82
C MET A 204 24.86 11.59 -4.13
N ARG A 205 24.01 10.88 -3.38
CA ARG A 205 24.41 9.59 -2.78
C ARG A 205 24.65 8.54 -3.85
N LEU A 206 23.75 8.38 -4.82
CA LEU A 206 23.91 7.47 -5.95
C LEU A 206 25.19 7.77 -6.74
N GLN A 207 25.47 9.05 -7.00
CA GLN A 207 26.68 9.49 -7.74
C GLN A 207 27.97 9.23 -6.95
N ARG A 208 27.96 9.44 -5.63
CA ARG A 208 29.14 9.27 -4.77
C ARG A 208 29.44 7.82 -4.44
N GLU A 209 28.40 7.03 -4.14
CA GLU A 209 28.57 5.67 -3.60
C GLU A 209 28.35 4.59 -4.67
N GLY A 210 27.77 4.96 -5.81
CA GLY A 210 27.33 4.02 -6.83
C GLY A 210 26.17 3.13 -6.39
N CYS A 211 25.72 2.24 -7.26
CA CYS A 211 24.59 1.35 -7.00
C CYS A 211 24.68 0.09 -7.84
N HIS A 212 24.47 -1.08 -7.20
CA HIS A 212 24.28 -2.35 -7.91
C HIS A 212 22.81 -2.79 -7.88
N ILE A 213 22.09 -2.52 -6.78
CA ILE A 213 20.69 -2.85 -6.58
C ILE A 213 19.93 -1.58 -6.24
N LEU A 214 19.07 -1.14 -7.15
CA LEU A 214 18.24 0.05 -6.97
C LEU A 214 16.82 -0.35 -6.65
N VAL A 215 16.34 -0.02 -5.45
CA VAL A 215 14.97 -0.27 -5.00
C VAL A 215 14.20 1.04 -5.00
N GLY A 216 13.03 1.10 -5.64
CA GLY A 216 12.33 2.37 -5.69
C GLY A 216 10.84 2.29 -6.00
N THR A 217 10.22 3.46 -5.94
CA THR A 217 8.83 3.66 -6.39
C THR A 217 8.81 4.17 -7.83
N PRO A 218 7.77 3.81 -8.62
CA PRO A 218 7.73 4.12 -10.07
C PRO A 218 8.07 5.56 -10.40
N GLY A 219 7.38 6.55 -9.83
CA GLY A 219 7.60 7.96 -10.14
C GLY A 219 9.04 8.44 -9.87
N ARG A 220 9.72 7.96 -8.80
CA ARG A 220 11.11 8.35 -8.52
C ARG A 220 12.11 7.65 -9.44
N LEU A 221 11.88 6.39 -9.80
CA LEU A 221 12.68 5.68 -10.78
C LEU A 221 12.56 6.34 -12.16
N MET A 222 11.35 6.73 -12.56
CA MET A 222 11.11 7.54 -13.74
C MET A 222 11.92 8.84 -13.74
N ASP A 223 11.85 9.60 -12.64
CA ASP A 223 12.60 10.86 -12.47
C ASP A 223 14.12 10.67 -12.65
N LEU A 224 14.67 9.52 -12.23
CA LEU A 224 16.10 9.23 -12.31
C LEU A 224 16.51 8.76 -13.69
N PHE A 225 15.80 7.81 -14.30
CA PHE A 225 16.16 7.24 -15.59
C PHE A 225 15.81 8.16 -16.77
N SER A 226 14.81 9.04 -16.64
CA SER A 226 14.43 10.00 -17.69
C SER A 226 15.30 11.26 -17.73
N ASP A 227 16.07 11.55 -16.68
CA ASP A 227 16.92 12.74 -16.56
C ASP A 227 18.37 12.40 -16.92
N PRO A 228 18.87 12.74 -18.12
CA PRO A 228 20.26 12.47 -18.50
C PRO A 228 21.29 13.10 -17.55
N ALA A 229 20.96 14.23 -16.91
CA ALA A 229 21.83 14.91 -15.96
C ALA A 229 21.97 14.10 -14.63
N SER A 230 21.09 13.13 -14.38
CA SER A 230 21.23 12.23 -13.23
C SER A 230 22.49 11.35 -13.32
N GLY A 231 22.92 10.98 -14.52
CA GLY A 231 23.97 10.01 -14.77
C GLY A 231 23.57 8.57 -14.37
N VAL A 232 22.29 8.33 -14.02
CA VAL A 232 21.79 7.01 -13.60
C VAL A 232 21.37 6.21 -14.82
N ALA A 233 21.94 5.04 -15.01
CA ALA A 233 21.59 4.12 -16.09
C ALA A 233 21.82 2.66 -15.66
N ALA A 234 21.20 1.73 -16.37
CA ALA A 234 21.34 0.30 -16.10
C ALA A 234 21.71 -0.50 -17.36
N PRO A 235 22.86 -0.20 -18.01
CA PRO A 235 23.27 -0.83 -19.27
C PRO A 235 23.56 -2.33 -19.14
N LYS A 236 23.76 -2.82 -17.93
CA LYS A 236 24.06 -4.23 -17.62
C LYS A 236 23.00 -4.82 -16.66
N LEU A 237 21.73 -4.43 -16.81
CA LEU A 237 20.66 -4.87 -15.93
C LEU A 237 20.42 -6.39 -16.09
N GLN A 238 20.63 -7.14 -15.01
CA GLN A 238 20.50 -8.60 -14.97
C GLN A 238 19.18 -9.07 -14.37
N ALA A 239 18.55 -8.23 -13.52
CA ALA A 239 17.29 -8.58 -12.89
C ALA A 239 16.33 -7.38 -12.80
N PHE A 240 15.05 -7.65 -13.00
CA PHE A 240 13.97 -6.69 -12.86
C PHE A 240 12.85 -7.29 -12.02
N VAL A 241 12.51 -6.67 -10.90
CA VAL A 241 11.55 -7.21 -9.94
C VAL A 241 10.38 -6.24 -9.75
N LEU A 242 9.15 -6.76 -9.82
CA LEU A 242 7.93 -6.06 -9.47
C LEU A 242 7.36 -6.71 -8.21
N ASP A 243 7.35 -6.00 -7.09
CA ASP A 243 6.73 -6.43 -5.85
C ASP A 243 5.36 -5.77 -5.67
N GLU A 244 4.38 -6.53 -5.17
CA GLU A 244 2.96 -6.12 -5.11
C GLU A 244 2.43 -5.62 -6.47
N ALA A 245 2.59 -6.45 -7.52
CA ALA A 245 2.23 -6.08 -8.90
C ALA A 245 0.76 -5.69 -9.05
N ASP A 246 -0.16 -6.35 -8.35
CA ASP A 246 -1.57 -5.97 -8.26
C ASP A 246 -1.73 -4.52 -7.79
N ARG A 247 -1.03 -4.14 -6.74
CA ARG A 247 -1.09 -2.78 -6.19
C ARG A 247 -0.48 -1.73 -7.11
N LEU A 248 0.62 -2.06 -7.77
CA LEU A 248 1.23 -1.17 -8.77
C LEU A 248 0.22 -0.83 -9.87
N LEU A 249 -0.59 -1.80 -10.30
CA LEU A 249 -1.62 -1.61 -11.32
C LEU A 249 -2.84 -0.85 -10.79
N ASP A 250 -3.32 -1.16 -9.58
CA ASP A 250 -4.44 -0.46 -8.93
C ASP A 250 -4.20 1.05 -8.77
N ILE A 251 -2.95 1.43 -8.50
CA ILE A 251 -2.55 2.85 -8.39
C ILE A 251 -2.44 3.51 -9.76
N GLY A 252 -2.39 2.72 -10.83
CA GLY A 252 -2.27 3.20 -12.21
C GLY A 252 -0.83 3.38 -12.69
N PHE A 253 0.14 2.69 -12.10
CA PHE A 253 1.56 2.78 -12.48
C PHE A 253 1.95 1.93 -13.70
N ALA A 254 1.01 1.27 -14.38
CA ALA A 254 1.34 0.48 -15.58
C ALA A 254 2.14 1.29 -16.63
N PRO A 255 1.73 2.51 -17.01
CA PRO A 255 2.49 3.32 -17.99
C PRO A 255 3.89 3.70 -17.51
N ASP A 256 4.04 3.97 -16.19
CA ASP A 256 5.34 4.31 -15.62
C ASP A 256 6.30 3.11 -15.65
N ILE A 257 5.78 1.92 -15.34
CA ILE A 257 6.56 0.66 -15.35
C ILE A 257 7.04 0.34 -16.78
N GLU A 258 6.15 0.41 -17.76
CA GLU A 258 6.49 0.20 -19.17
C GLU A 258 7.56 1.19 -19.64
N ARG A 259 7.43 2.46 -19.26
CA ARG A 259 8.40 3.49 -19.59
C ARG A 259 9.73 3.30 -18.87
N ILE A 260 9.75 2.89 -17.61
CA ILE A 260 10.98 2.52 -16.90
C ILE A 260 11.69 1.38 -17.63
N GLN A 261 10.93 0.36 -18.05
CA GLN A 261 11.48 -0.77 -18.81
C GLN A 261 12.12 -0.32 -20.13
N SER A 262 11.58 0.71 -20.79
CA SER A 262 12.11 1.22 -22.05
C SER A 262 13.49 1.88 -21.93
N PHE A 263 13.95 2.23 -20.73
CA PHE A 263 15.33 2.73 -20.49
C PHE A 263 16.36 1.62 -20.35
N PHE A 264 15.92 0.36 -20.27
CA PHE A 264 16.82 -0.78 -20.12
C PHE A 264 17.20 -1.38 -21.49
N PRO A 265 18.38 -2.01 -21.61
CA PRO A 265 18.75 -2.72 -22.83
C PRO A 265 17.70 -3.77 -23.20
N SER A 266 17.56 -4.03 -24.49
CA SER A 266 16.73 -5.15 -24.95
C SER A 266 17.26 -6.48 -24.40
N ARG A 267 16.36 -7.46 -24.22
CA ARG A 267 16.75 -8.79 -23.71
C ARG A 267 17.69 -9.54 -24.65
N SER A 268 17.71 -9.18 -25.94
CA SER A 268 18.67 -9.71 -26.90
C SER A 268 20.07 -9.17 -26.70
N GLN A 269 20.23 -8.00 -26.05
CA GLN A 269 21.52 -7.40 -25.74
C GLN A 269 22.06 -7.82 -24.38
N VAL A 270 21.17 -7.89 -23.38
CA VAL A 270 21.50 -8.29 -22.00
C VAL A 270 20.44 -9.25 -21.52
N ASP A 271 20.83 -10.48 -21.20
CA ASP A 271 19.92 -11.45 -20.60
C ASP A 271 19.50 -10.97 -19.22
N ARG A 272 18.18 -10.73 -19.07
CA ARG A 272 17.58 -10.19 -17.88
C ARG A 272 16.50 -11.11 -17.38
N GLN A 273 16.59 -11.49 -16.12
CA GLN A 273 15.52 -12.18 -15.40
C GLN A 273 14.47 -11.17 -14.92
N THR A 274 13.20 -11.47 -15.11
CA THR A 274 12.09 -10.66 -14.58
C THR A 274 11.26 -11.48 -13.60
N LEU A 275 11.10 -10.98 -12.37
CA LEU A 275 10.33 -11.62 -11.32
C LEU A 275 9.15 -10.73 -10.91
N MET A 276 7.96 -11.29 -10.89
CA MET A 276 6.74 -10.60 -10.46
C MET A 276 6.15 -11.30 -9.24
N PHE A 277 5.92 -10.54 -8.18
CA PHE A 277 5.27 -11.01 -6.95
C PHE A 277 3.96 -10.26 -6.73
N SER A 278 2.89 -10.99 -6.48
CA SER A 278 1.54 -10.43 -6.31
C SER A 278 0.75 -11.22 -5.27
N ALA A 279 -0.17 -10.57 -4.58
CA ALA A 279 -1.12 -11.27 -3.70
C ALA A 279 -2.29 -11.84 -4.50
N THR A 280 -2.71 -11.13 -5.54
CA THR A 280 -3.82 -11.51 -6.43
C THR A 280 -3.36 -11.50 -7.89
N ILE A 281 -4.01 -12.29 -8.75
CA ILE A 281 -3.68 -12.39 -10.18
C ILE A 281 -4.90 -12.01 -11.05
N PRO A 282 -5.38 -10.76 -10.97
CA PRO A 282 -6.43 -10.27 -11.85
C PRO A 282 -5.97 -10.19 -13.32
N ASN A 283 -6.91 -9.97 -14.26
CA ASN A 283 -6.58 -9.89 -15.68
C ASN A 283 -5.56 -8.78 -16.02
N SER A 284 -5.54 -7.69 -15.26
CA SER A 284 -4.54 -6.63 -15.39
C SER A 284 -3.12 -7.13 -15.10
N VAL A 285 -2.93 -7.91 -14.03
CA VAL A 285 -1.64 -8.54 -13.68
C VAL A 285 -1.24 -9.56 -14.74
N LYS A 286 -2.19 -10.39 -15.22
CA LYS A 286 -1.94 -11.32 -16.32
C LYS A 286 -1.51 -10.60 -17.60
N GLY A 287 -2.13 -9.47 -17.92
CA GLY A 287 -1.76 -8.61 -19.04
C GLY A 287 -0.33 -8.09 -18.93
N LEU A 288 0.03 -7.54 -17.79
CA LEU A 288 1.37 -7.03 -17.51
C LEU A 288 2.42 -8.16 -17.56
N ALA A 289 2.13 -9.33 -16.98
CA ALA A 289 3.02 -10.48 -17.03
C ALA A 289 3.34 -10.90 -18.47
N ARG A 290 2.32 -10.99 -19.33
CA ARG A 290 2.52 -11.34 -20.75
C ARG A 290 3.37 -10.33 -21.52
N SER A 291 3.31 -9.05 -21.17
CA SER A 291 4.12 -8.00 -21.83
C SER A 291 5.54 -7.93 -21.30
N MET A 292 5.78 -8.37 -20.05
CA MET A 292 7.06 -8.16 -19.36
C MET A 292 7.89 -9.42 -19.16
N LEU A 293 7.28 -10.59 -19.06
CA LEU A 293 7.99 -11.85 -18.85
C LEU A 293 8.34 -12.53 -20.18
N LYS A 294 9.35 -13.41 -20.18
CA LYS A 294 9.67 -14.31 -21.30
C LYS A 294 8.48 -15.25 -21.53
N PRO A 295 8.28 -15.78 -22.76
CA PRO A 295 7.15 -16.68 -23.05
C PRO A 295 7.12 -17.97 -22.23
N ASP A 296 8.28 -18.41 -21.76
CA ASP A 296 8.55 -19.62 -20.99
C ASP A 296 8.60 -19.38 -19.47
N PHE A 297 8.00 -18.28 -18.98
CA PHE A 297 8.00 -17.97 -17.55
C PHE A 297 7.24 -19.00 -16.73
N THR A 298 7.70 -19.20 -15.49
CA THR A 298 7.05 -20.09 -14.53
C THR A 298 5.98 -19.33 -13.73
N PHE A 299 4.82 -19.97 -13.51
CA PHE A 299 3.79 -19.51 -12.58
C PHE A 299 3.84 -20.34 -11.29
N VAL A 300 4.18 -19.69 -10.20
CA VAL A 300 4.21 -20.30 -8.86
C VAL A 300 3.00 -19.81 -8.07
N ASN A 301 2.15 -20.73 -7.62
CA ASN A 301 1.01 -20.42 -6.77
C ASN A 301 1.20 -21.05 -5.38
N THR A 302 1.54 -20.22 -4.40
CA THR A 302 1.71 -20.65 -3.01
C THR A 302 0.50 -20.31 -2.13
N VAL A 303 -0.58 -19.82 -2.74
CA VAL A 303 -1.82 -19.56 -1.99
C VAL A 303 -2.60 -20.85 -1.75
N GLY A 304 -2.41 -21.87 -2.62
CA GLY A 304 -2.91 -23.26 -2.48
C GLY A 304 -4.39 -23.38 -2.12
N ASP A 305 -4.81 -24.56 -1.70
CA ASP A 305 -6.14 -24.84 -1.17
C ASP A 305 -6.30 -24.43 0.31
N GLU A 306 -5.26 -23.85 0.92
CA GLU A 306 -5.38 -23.30 2.26
C GLU A 306 -6.41 -22.18 2.33
N THR A 307 -7.24 -22.24 3.35
CA THR A 307 -8.20 -21.18 3.64
C THR A 307 -7.48 -19.83 3.70
N PRO A 308 -7.79 -18.88 2.80
CA PRO A 308 -7.16 -17.57 2.81
C PRO A 308 -7.20 -16.91 4.19
N THR A 309 -6.17 -16.15 4.57
CA THR A 309 -6.08 -15.51 5.89
C THR A 309 -7.35 -14.74 6.25
N HIS A 310 -7.94 -14.05 5.27
CA HIS A 310 -9.19 -13.32 5.49
C HIS A 310 -10.42 -14.22 5.78
N LEU A 311 -10.37 -15.52 5.48
CA LEU A 311 -11.43 -16.46 5.85
C LEU A 311 -11.21 -17.08 7.24
N ARG A 312 -9.97 -17.09 7.74
CA ARG A 312 -9.62 -17.60 9.07
C ARG A 312 -9.78 -16.57 10.20
N VAL A 313 -9.65 -15.28 9.87
CA VAL A 313 -9.77 -14.19 10.85
C VAL A 313 -11.24 -13.96 11.19
N PRO A 314 -11.65 -13.97 12.46
CA PRO A 314 -12.98 -13.52 12.87
C PRO A 314 -13.23 -12.08 12.41
N GLN A 315 -14.32 -11.87 11.68
CA GLN A 315 -14.68 -10.58 11.11
C GLN A 315 -16.05 -10.15 11.60
N ARG A 316 -16.14 -8.91 12.05
CA ARG A 316 -17.34 -8.35 12.67
C ARG A 316 -17.73 -7.04 12.01
N ALA A 317 -19.02 -6.88 11.70
CA ALA A 317 -19.60 -5.64 11.22
C ALA A 317 -20.44 -5.01 12.33
N VAL A 318 -20.18 -3.73 12.60
CA VAL A 318 -20.93 -2.94 13.57
C VAL A 318 -21.62 -1.79 12.83
N PHE A 319 -22.95 -1.77 12.90
CA PHE A 319 -23.76 -0.70 12.35
C PHE A 319 -23.79 0.46 13.35
N LEU A 320 -23.38 1.63 12.87
CA LEU A 320 -23.36 2.84 13.67
C LEU A 320 -24.60 3.68 13.41
N ARG A 321 -25.19 4.24 14.45
CA ARG A 321 -26.29 5.21 14.32
C ARG A 321 -25.87 6.46 13.52
N GLY A 322 -24.60 6.90 13.68
CA GLY A 322 -24.03 8.03 12.97
C GLY A 322 -22.51 8.02 13.04
N PHE A 323 -21.87 8.98 12.37
CA PHE A 323 -20.40 9.10 12.38
C PHE A 323 -19.85 9.49 13.77
N GLU A 324 -20.63 10.15 14.60
CA GLU A 324 -20.29 10.50 15.98
C GLU A 324 -20.06 9.28 16.86
N ASN A 325 -20.65 8.13 16.53
CA ASN A 325 -20.48 6.88 17.25
C ASN A 325 -19.14 6.15 16.94
N GLN A 326 -18.39 6.56 15.92
CA GLN A 326 -17.16 5.88 15.51
C GLN A 326 -16.12 5.77 16.63
N LEU A 327 -15.78 6.88 17.30
CA LEU A 327 -14.76 6.88 18.35
C LEU A 327 -15.24 6.25 19.67
N PRO A 328 -16.49 6.44 20.11
CA PRO A 328 -17.05 5.68 21.22
C PRO A 328 -17.05 4.16 20.99
N ALA A 329 -17.45 3.70 19.82
CA ALA A 329 -17.42 2.28 19.47
C ALA A 329 -15.98 1.73 19.41
N LEU A 330 -15.04 2.47 18.85
CA LEU A 330 -13.62 2.13 18.88
C LEU A 330 -13.11 2.00 20.32
N PHE A 331 -13.50 2.93 21.22
CA PHE A 331 -13.10 2.87 22.61
C PHE A 331 -13.66 1.63 23.32
N GLU A 332 -14.91 1.28 23.07
CA GLU A 332 -15.53 0.09 23.66
C GLU A 332 -14.87 -1.21 23.18
N ILE A 333 -14.53 -1.33 21.89
CA ILE A 333 -13.75 -2.47 21.36
C ILE A 333 -12.38 -2.52 22.03
N ALA A 334 -11.67 -1.40 22.12
CA ALA A 334 -10.36 -1.31 22.76
C ALA A 334 -10.43 -1.68 24.25
N LYS A 335 -11.45 -1.18 24.98
CA LYS A 335 -11.69 -1.50 26.41
C LYS A 335 -11.86 -3.00 26.60
N ARG A 336 -12.71 -3.65 25.79
CA ARG A 336 -12.95 -5.10 25.87
C ARG A 336 -11.65 -5.89 25.64
N ALA A 337 -10.87 -5.52 24.63
CA ALA A 337 -9.60 -6.19 24.33
C ALA A 337 -8.56 -6.01 25.43
N VAL A 338 -8.44 -4.79 26.00
CA VAL A 338 -7.56 -4.49 27.13
C VAL A 338 -7.96 -5.29 28.38
N GLN A 339 -9.25 -5.33 28.70
CA GLN A 339 -9.77 -6.09 29.83
C GLN A 339 -9.56 -7.60 29.64
N ALA A 340 -9.79 -8.13 28.44
CA ALA A 340 -9.54 -9.54 28.14
C ALA A 340 -8.06 -9.92 28.36
N HIS A 341 -7.14 -9.07 27.87
CA HIS A 341 -5.70 -9.29 28.10
C HIS A 341 -5.30 -9.13 29.57
N ALA A 342 -5.86 -8.14 30.27
CA ALA A 342 -5.58 -7.94 31.68
C ALA A 342 -6.05 -9.12 32.56
N ALA A 343 -7.18 -9.73 32.18
CA ALA A 343 -7.72 -10.92 32.86
C ALA A 343 -6.93 -12.21 32.53
N ASN A 344 -6.47 -12.37 31.29
CA ASN A 344 -5.81 -13.58 30.82
C ASN A 344 -4.62 -13.24 29.89
N PRO A 345 -3.46 -12.81 30.44
CA PRO A 345 -2.30 -12.38 29.64
C PRO A 345 -1.70 -13.49 28.75
N ASP A 346 -1.83 -14.74 29.15
CA ASP A 346 -1.25 -15.89 28.45
C ASP A 346 -2.05 -16.28 27.21
N THR A 347 -3.35 -16.02 27.19
CA THR A 347 -4.25 -16.44 26.10
C THR A 347 -4.72 -15.30 25.22
N ALA A 348 -4.88 -14.09 25.78
CA ALA A 348 -5.30 -12.90 25.04
C ALA A 348 -4.11 -12.03 24.66
N MET A 349 -4.04 -11.63 23.38
CA MET A 349 -2.97 -10.74 22.91
C MET A 349 -3.09 -9.34 23.51
N PRO A 350 -1.97 -8.63 23.76
CA PRO A 350 -2.01 -7.20 24.07
C PRO A 350 -2.76 -6.41 22.99
N PHE A 351 -3.50 -5.39 23.38
CA PHE A 351 -4.24 -4.57 22.43
C PHE A 351 -3.30 -3.76 21.56
N LYS A 352 -3.12 -4.15 20.33
CA LYS A 352 -2.35 -3.46 19.30
C LYS A 352 -3.19 -3.40 18.02
N ALA A 353 -3.71 -2.22 17.69
CA ALA A 353 -4.69 -2.05 16.64
C ALA A 353 -4.19 -1.18 15.47
N VAL A 354 -4.62 -1.51 14.25
CA VAL A 354 -4.55 -0.61 13.09
C VAL A 354 -5.98 -0.17 12.75
N VAL A 355 -6.21 1.15 12.79
CA VAL A 355 -7.51 1.75 12.52
C VAL A 355 -7.45 2.52 11.20
N TYR A 356 -8.22 2.09 10.21
CA TYR A 356 -8.26 2.68 8.88
C TYR A 356 -9.39 3.69 8.71
N TYR A 357 -9.05 4.85 8.16
CA TYR A 357 -9.97 5.90 7.74
C TYR A 357 -9.86 6.19 6.25
N GLY A 358 -10.91 6.71 5.67
CA GLY A 358 -10.95 7.03 4.23
C GLY A 358 -10.12 8.24 3.82
N SER A 359 -9.75 9.15 4.76
CA SER A 359 -8.93 10.32 4.45
C SER A 359 -7.84 10.61 5.48
N THR A 360 -6.80 11.31 5.02
CA THR A 360 -5.69 11.74 5.86
C THR A 360 -6.10 12.77 6.92
N ALA A 361 -7.14 13.55 6.66
CA ALA A 361 -7.64 14.55 7.59
C ALA A 361 -8.42 13.90 8.75
N GLU A 362 -9.24 12.88 8.44
CA GLU A 362 -9.92 12.06 9.44
C GLU A 362 -8.91 11.35 10.35
N VAL A 363 -7.85 10.75 9.79
CA VAL A 363 -6.78 10.11 10.56
C VAL A 363 -6.23 11.05 11.63
N SER A 364 -5.85 12.28 11.25
CA SER A 364 -5.25 13.25 12.19
C SER A 364 -6.22 13.71 13.27
N VAL A 365 -7.48 13.97 12.89
CA VAL A 365 -8.53 14.40 13.83
C VAL A 365 -8.87 13.27 14.81
N ALA A 366 -9.12 12.06 14.30
CA ALA A 366 -9.46 10.88 15.09
C ALA A 366 -8.34 10.53 16.10
N ARG A 367 -7.08 10.50 15.66
CA ARG A 367 -5.94 10.27 16.55
C ARG A 367 -5.88 11.27 17.69
N ARG A 368 -5.99 12.58 17.39
CA ARG A 368 -5.92 13.63 18.40
C ARG A 368 -7.06 13.53 19.41
N ALA A 369 -8.29 13.27 18.93
CA ALA A 369 -9.45 13.10 19.78
C ALA A 369 -9.31 11.85 20.68
N PHE A 370 -8.88 10.72 20.12
CA PHE A 370 -8.78 9.45 20.83
C PHE A 370 -7.65 9.40 21.86
N THR A 371 -6.59 10.21 21.69
CA THR A 371 -5.41 10.19 22.59
C THR A 371 -5.78 10.41 24.06
N ALA A 372 -6.82 11.17 24.35
CA ALA A 372 -7.26 11.39 25.73
C ALA A 372 -7.87 10.15 26.38
N LEU A 373 -8.53 9.31 25.59
CA LEU A 373 -9.15 8.08 26.08
C LEU A 373 -8.15 6.97 26.41
N CYS A 374 -6.89 7.10 25.95
CA CYS A 374 -5.86 6.08 26.23
C CYS A 374 -5.56 5.95 27.73
N ARG A 375 -5.67 7.02 28.51
CA ARG A 375 -5.48 6.96 29.97
C ARG A 375 -6.54 6.10 30.64
N ASP A 376 -7.78 6.20 30.16
CA ASP A 376 -8.88 5.40 30.69
C ASP A 376 -8.67 3.92 30.34
N LEU A 377 -8.17 3.62 29.12
CA LEU A 377 -7.79 2.26 28.73
C LEU A 377 -6.61 1.71 29.55
N GLU A 378 -5.62 2.55 29.85
CA GLU A 378 -4.47 2.16 30.67
C GLU A 378 -4.87 1.81 32.11
N SER A 379 -5.94 2.40 32.65
CA SER A 379 -6.45 2.15 34.01
C SER A 379 -6.99 0.74 34.23
N PHE A 380 -7.33 0.01 33.16
CA PHE A 380 -7.81 -1.38 33.28
C PHE A 380 -6.69 -2.41 33.50
N TYR A 381 -5.42 -2.02 33.33
CA TYR A 381 -4.30 -2.90 33.66
C TYR A 381 -4.02 -2.91 35.16
N THR A 382 -3.84 -4.09 35.74
CA THR A 382 -3.38 -4.24 37.13
C THR A 382 -1.87 -4.11 37.19
N GLY A 383 -1.36 -3.25 38.07
CA GLY A 383 0.08 -2.99 38.22
C GLY A 383 0.61 -1.87 37.30
N ARG A 384 1.84 -2.02 36.76
CA ARG A 384 2.43 -1.03 35.86
C ARG A 384 1.80 -1.16 34.48
N ALA A 385 0.80 -0.34 34.20
CA ALA A 385 0.12 -0.31 32.92
C ALA A 385 1.08 -0.04 31.74
N PRO A 386 1.03 -0.81 30.65
CA PRO A 386 1.75 -0.46 29.45
C PRO A 386 1.11 0.79 28.82
N ARG A 387 1.93 1.75 28.41
CA ARG A 387 1.45 2.96 27.76
C ARG A 387 0.83 2.64 26.39
N ILE A 388 -0.43 2.98 26.19
CA ILE A 388 -1.11 2.85 24.89
C ILE A 388 -0.77 4.07 24.02
N GLN A 389 0.10 3.85 23.03
CA GLN A 389 0.53 4.92 22.12
C GLN A 389 -0.49 5.11 21.00
N THR A 390 -0.83 6.35 20.69
CA THR A 390 -1.59 6.72 19.49
C THR A 390 -0.64 7.29 18.44
N ILE A 391 -0.57 6.63 17.30
CA ILE A 391 0.34 6.95 16.20
C ILE A 391 -0.50 7.21 14.96
N GLU A 392 -0.08 8.14 14.07
CA GLU A 392 -0.75 8.36 12.79
C GLU A 392 0.16 8.01 11.62
N MET A 393 -0.45 7.51 10.53
CA MET A 393 0.28 7.18 9.31
C MET A 393 -0.55 7.54 8.08
N HIS A 394 -0.08 8.53 7.32
CA HIS A 394 -0.75 8.96 6.09
C HIS A 394 0.20 9.70 5.14
N SER A 395 -0.23 9.90 3.89
CA SER A 395 0.61 10.46 2.82
C SER A 395 1.06 11.92 3.03
N ARG A 396 0.38 12.70 3.90
CA ARG A 396 0.75 14.10 4.19
C ARG A 396 1.91 14.24 5.18
N LEU A 397 2.26 13.19 5.91
CA LEU A 397 3.43 13.19 6.77
C LEU A 397 4.71 13.23 5.92
N THR A 398 5.75 13.88 6.44
CA THR A 398 7.09 13.80 5.85
C THR A 398 7.63 12.37 5.92
N GLN A 399 8.56 12.00 5.03
CA GLN A 399 9.11 10.65 5.04
C GLN A 399 9.78 10.32 6.38
N ALA A 400 10.51 11.26 6.97
CA ALA A 400 11.12 11.08 8.29
C ALA A 400 10.09 10.78 9.39
N GLN A 401 8.95 11.50 9.40
CA GLN A 401 7.86 11.21 10.33
C GLN A 401 7.25 9.84 10.08
N ARG A 402 7.05 9.45 8.80
CA ARG A 402 6.49 8.14 8.44
C ARG A 402 7.40 7.01 8.89
N THR A 403 8.70 7.12 8.66
CA THR A 403 9.69 6.13 9.12
C THR A 403 9.70 6.05 10.65
N PHE A 404 9.77 7.19 11.35
CA PHE A 404 9.74 7.24 12.81
C PHE A 404 8.47 6.61 13.38
N ASN A 405 7.30 6.96 12.83
CA ASN A 405 5.99 6.46 13.27
C ASN A 405 5.85 4.96 13.01
N SER A 406 6.31 4.49 11.84
CA SER A 406 6.34 3.07 11.50
C SER A 406 7.20 2.27 12.48
N ASP A 407 8.41 2.75 12.78
CA ASP A 407 9.33 2.09 13.70
C ASP A 407 8.81 2.13 15.14
N SER A 408 8.18 3.22 15.54
CA SER A 408 7.56 3.35 16.86
C SER A 408 6.43 2.34 17.03
N PHE A 409 5.53 2.22 16.04
CA PHE A 409 4.44 1.23 16.10
C PHE A 409 4.95 -0.21 15.99
N ARG A 410 5.99 -0.46 15.20
CA ARG A 410 6.60 -1.79 15.10
C ARG A 410 7.13 -2.27 16.46
N ARG A 411 7.80 -1.40 17.21
CA ARG A 411 8.38 -1.72 18.54
C ARG A 411 7.35 -1.74 19.67
N ALA A 412 6.20 -1.09 19.49
CA ALA A 412 5.17 -1.03 20.52
C ALA A 412 4.58 -2.43 20.79
N THR A 413 4.41 -2.77 22.06
CA THR A 413 3.64 -3.96 22.49
C THR A 413 2.14 -3.67 22.50
N THR A 414 1.75 -2.46 22.89
CA THR A 414 0.38 -1.95 22.90
C THR A 414 0.32 -0.64 22.15
N GLY A 415 -0.78 -0.33 21.48
CA GLY A 415 -0.96 0.93 20.78
C GLY A 415 -1.97 0.91 19.66
N ILE A 416 -2.28 2.08 19.15
CA ILE A 416 -3.23 2.27 18.05
C ILE A 416 -2.56 3.09 16.94
N LEU A 417 -2.51 2.50 15.76
CA LEU A 417 -2.06 3.16 14.54
C LEU A 417 -3.29 3.63 13.75
N PHE A 418 -3.55 4.92 13.78
CA PHE A 418 -4.55 5.55 12.91
C PHE A 418 -3.96 5.76 11.52
N SER A 419 -4.54 5.18 10.49
CA SER A 419 -3.95 5.16 9.16
C SER A 419 -4.95 5.38 8.04
N SER A 420 -4.46 5.93 6.94
CA SER A 420 -5.10 5.78 5.62
C SER A 420 -4.53 4.54 4.92
N ASP A 421 -4.92 4.28 3.67
CA ASP A 421 -4.47 3.11 2.90
C ASP A 421 -2.95 3.00 2.68
N VAL A 422 -2.19 3.99 3.13
CA VAL A 422 -0.72 3.97 3.05
C VAL A 422 -0.08 2.78 3.78
N THR A 423 -0.76 2.23 4.79
CA THR A 423 -0.31 1.05 5.54
C THR A 423 -1.09 -0.23 5.21
N ALA A 424 -2.06 -0.14 4.31
CA ALA A 424 -2.90 -1.29 3.95
C ALA A 424 -2.11 -2.42 3.29
N ARG A 425 -1.01 -2.10 2.63
CA ARG A 425 -0.13 -3.06 1.94
C ARG A 425 1.35 -2.79 2.27
N GLY A 426 2.20 -3.78 2.12
CA GLY A 426 3.65 -3.68 2.17
C GLY A 426 4.29 -3.43 3.52
N MET A 427 3.55 -3.00 4.53
CA MET A 427 4.11 -2.76 5.86
C MET A 427 3.93 -3.97 6.77
N ASP A 428 5.01 -4.37 7.41
CA ASP A 428 4.98 -5.43 8.41
C ASP A 428 4.99 -4.85 9.83
N PHE A 429 3.89 -5.09 10.54
CA PHE A 429 3.74 -4.75 11.95
C PHE A 429 3.49 -6.04 12.73
N PRO A 430 4.44 -6.47 13.58
CA PRO A 430 4.28 -7.67 14.37
C PRO A 430 3.20 -7.49 15.43
N ASN A 431 2.51 -8.58 15.76
CA ASN A 431 1.58 -8.67 16.88
C ASN A 431 0.37 -7.70 16.81
N VAL A 432 -0.10 -7.38 15.63
CA VAL A 432 -1.35 -6.63 15.48
C VAL A 432 -2.51 -7.57 15.85
N SER A 433 -3.21 -7.24 16.94
CA SER A 433 -4.35 -8.02 17.44
C SER A 433 -5.67 -7.63 16.75
N HIS A 434 -5.82 -6.37 16.37
CA HIS A 434 -7.06 -5.85 15.79
C HIS A 434 -6.81 -5.03 14.53
N VAL A 435 -7.63 -5.24 13.52
CA VAL A 435 -7.76 -4.36 12.36
C VAL A 435 -9.18 -3.80 12.36
N ILE A 436 -9.30 -2.49 12.42
CA ILE A 436 -10.58 -1.78 12.53
C ILE A 436 -10.70 -0.84 11.34
N GLN A 437 -11.78 -0.96 10.57
CA GLN A 437 -12.04 -0.15 9.38
C GLN A 437 -13.22 0.77 9.63
N MET A 438 -13.00 2.07 9.51
CA MET A 438 -14.02 3.12 9.67
C MET A 438 -14.61 3.46 8.29
N GLY A 439 -15.83 3.00 8.05
CA GLY A 439 -16.50 3.08 6.75
C GLY A 439 -16.19 1.91 5.82
N VAL A 440 -17.03 1.74 4.81
CA VAL A 440 -16.91 0.69 3.80
C VAL A 440 -15.85 1.07 2.77
N PRO A 441 -14.82 0.21 2.56
CA PRO A 441 -13.76 0.49 1.59
C PRO A 441 -14.29 0.56 0.15
N ASN A 442 -13.45 1.07 -0.77
CA ASN A 442 -13.85 1.22 -2.16
C ASN A 442 -14.07 -0.12 -2.89
N ASP A 443 -13.33 -1.14 -2.49
CA ASP A 443 -13.34 -2.47 -3.11
C ASP A 443 -13.01 -3.56 -2.07
N THR A 444 -13.32 -4.81 -2.43
CA THR A 444 -13.08 -6.01 -1.63
C THR A 444 -11.59 -6.24 -1.36
N ASP A 445 -10.74 -5.99 -2.35
CA ASP A 445 -9.29 -6.20 -2.23
C ASP A 445 -8.68 -5.27 -1.19
N THR A 446 -9.10 -4.01 -1.16
CA THR A 446 -8.70 -3.04 -0.12
C THR A 446 -9.09 -3.55 1.28
N TYR A 447 -10.32 -4.08 1.44
CA TYR A 447 -10.74 -4.68 2.71
C TYR A 447 -9.83 -5.82 3.14
N ILE A 448 -9.58 -6.77 2.25
CA ILE A 448 -8.75 -7.95 2.49
C ILE A 448 -7.30 -7.55 2.84
N HIS A 449 -6.73 -6.61 2.12
CA HIS A 449 -5.36 -6.14 2.36
C HIS A 449 -5.20 -5.40 3.69
N ARG A 450 -6.21 -4.62 4.09
CA ARG A 450 -6.24 -4.01 5.43
C ARG A 450 -6.34 -5.11 6.50
N LEU A 451 -7.28 -6.05 6.34
CA LEU A 451 -7.46 -7.17 7.25
C LEU A 451 -6.18 -8.01 7.39
N GLY A 452 -5.44 -8.23 6.31
CA GLY A 452 -4.18 -8.95 6.31
C GLY A 452 -3.03 -8.27 7.07
N ARG A 453 -3.28 -7.18 7.82
CA ARG A 453 -2.31 -6.62 8.77
C ARG A 453 -2.33 -7.35 10.11
N THR A 454 -3.39 -8.11 10.42
CA THR A 454 -3.48 -8.99 11.61
C THR A 454 -3.32 -10.47 11.23
N ALA A 455 -3.31 -11.35 12.22
CA ALA A 455 -3.23 -12.82 12.09
C ALA A 455 -2.07 -13.31 11.20
N ARG A 456 -0.89 -12.73 11.37
CA ARG A 456 0.34 -13.12 10.67
C ARG A 456 1.15 -14.11 11.50
N ALA A 457 1.88 -15.01 10.81
CA ALA A 457 2.76 -15.99 11.43
C ALA A 457 2.02 -16.84 12.51
N ASP A 458 0.86 -17.40 12.13
CA ASP A 458 -0.01 -18.26 12.94
C ASP A 458 -0.53 -17.64 14.25
N LYS A 459 -0.50 -16.30 14.34
CA LYS A 459 -1.09 -15.59 15.45
C LYS A 459 -2.58 -15.34 15.23
N THR A 460 -3.31 -15.25 16.32
CA THR A 460 -4.73 -14.88 16.32
C THR A 460 -4.89 -13.38 16.08
N GLY A 461 -6.07 -12.96 15.61
CA GLY A 461 -6.41 -11.56 15.43
C GLY A 461 -7.87 -11.39 15.04
N GLU A 462 -8.38 -10.16 15.12
CA GLU A 462 -9.77 -9.83 14.80
C GLU A 462 -9.85 -8.70 13.78
N GLY A 463 -10.85 -8.80 12.90
CA GLY A 463 -11.23 -7.77 11.95
C GLY A 463 -12.57 -7.13 12.30
N TRP A 464 -12.63 -5.81 12.29
CA TRP A 464 -13.83 -5.04 12.57
C TRP A 464 -14.09 -4.04 11.45
N ILE A 465 -15.35 -3.86 11.07
CA ILE A 465 -15.78 -2.79 10.16
C ILE A 465 -16.94 -2.06 10.82
N LEU A 466 -16.81 -0.73 10.95
CA LEU A 466 -17.75 0.16 11.62
C LEU A 466 -18.25 1.20 10.61
N PHE A 467 -19.53 1.24 10.34
CA PHE A 467 -20.09 2.16 9.34
C PHE A 467 -21.55 2.51 9.64
N PRO A 468 -22.04 3.71 9.29
CA PRO A 468 -23.43 4.09 9.44
C PRO A 468 -24.31 3.46 8.37
N ASP A 469 -25.61 3.39 8.64
CA ASP A 469 -26.63 2.74 7.77
C ASP A 469 -26.59 3.24 6.32
N ILE A 470 -26.20 4.47 6.07
CA ILE A 470 -26.07 5.02 4.71
C ILE A 470 -25.08 4.24 3.82
N GLU A 471 -24.14 3.51 4.43
CA GLU A 471 -23.16 2.68 3.72
C GLU A 471 -23.60 1.21 3.58
N PHE A 472 -24.80 0.85 4.03
CA PHE A 472 -25.28 -0.54 4.07
C PHE A 472 -25.32 -1.20 2.68
N ASP A 473 -25.84 -0.50 1.68
CA ASP A 473 -25.90 -1.02 0.31
C ASP A 473 -24.49 -1.27 -0.25
N ALA A 474 -23.56 -0.34 0.00
CA ALA A 474 -22.18 -0.49 -0.42
C ALA A 474 -21.47 -1.64 0.29
N PHE A 475 -21.79 -1.90 1.57
CA PHE A 475 -21.33 -3.07 2.30
C PHE A 475 -21.83 -4.35 1.65
N GLY A 476 -23.14 -4.44 1.39
CA GLY A 476 -23.78 -5.59 0.74
C GLY A 476 -23.26 -5.85 -0.67
N GLU A 477 -23.01 -4.80 -1.46
CA GLU A 477 -22.46 -4.91 -2.80
C GLU A 477 -21.01 -5.44 -2.83
N LYS A 478 -20.15 -4.91 -1.96
CA LYS A 478 -18.71 -5.14 -2.03
C LYS A 478 -18.20 -6.28 -1.16
N LEU A 479 -18.83 -6.52 -0.01
CA LEU A 479 -18.28 -7.40 1.02
C LEU A 479 -19.16 -8.64 1.29
N ARG A 480 -20.25 -8.84 0.53
CA ARG A 480 -21.19 -9.95 0.71
C ARG A 480 -20.54 -11.34 0.62
N SER A 481 -19.48 -11.48 -0.16
CA SER A 481 -18.76 -12.75 -0.33
C SER A 481 -17.87 -13.13 0.83
N LEU A 482 -17.64 -12.20 1.78
CA LEU A 482 -16.76 -12.41 2.91
C LEU A 482 -17.51 -12.92 4.14
N PRO A 483 -16.88 -13.70 5.03
CA PRO A 483 -17.51 -14.28 6.23
C PRO A 483 -17.60 -13.26 7.37
N ILE A 484 -18.14 -12.07 7.08
CA ILE A 484 -18.32 -11.00 8.05
C ILE A 484 -19.64 -11.22 8.80
N LYS A 485 -19.58 -11.26 10.12
CA LYS A 485 -20.75 -11.42 10.99
C LYS A 485 -21.14 -10.08 11.60
N GLU A 486 -22.43 -9.83 11.68
CA GLU A 486 -22.96 -8.67 12.41
C GLU A 486 -22.65 -8.83 13.90
N ASP A 487 -22.20 -7.74 14.53
CA ASP A 487 -21.98 -7.66 15.98
C ASP A 487 -22.81 -6.51 16.56
N THR A 488 -23.80 -6.88 17.35
CA THR A 488 -24.71 -5.95 18.03
C THR A 488 -24.31 -5.72 19.49
N SER A 489 -23.20 -6.27 19.93
CA SER A 489 -22.77 -6.21 21.33
C SER A 489 -22.13 -4.87 21.72
N ILE A 490 -21.76 -4.02 20.75
CA ILE A 490 -21.16 -2.70 20.99
C ILE A 490 -22.28 -1.70 21.29
N GLU A 491 -22.47 -1.41 22.58
CA GLU A 491 -23.55 -0.53 23.07
C GLU A 491 -23.43 0.89 22.48
N SER A 492 -22.23 1.44 22.49
CA SER A 492 -21.95 2.80 22.01
C SER A 492 -22.22 3.02 20.53
N ALA A 493 -22.37 1.96 19.73
CA ALA A 493 -22.68 2.04 18.32
C ALA A 493 -24.10 2.55 18.03
N SER A 494 -25.07 2.18 18.88
CA SER A 494 -26.50 2.44 18.68
C SER A 494 -27.04 3.61 19.51
N VAL A 495 -26.23 4.18 20.40
CA VAL A 495 -26.64 5.28 21.30
C VAL A 495 -26.88 6.57 20.52
N ASP A 496 -27.96 7.27 20.86
CA ASP A 496 -28.23 8.62 20.37
C ASP A 496 -27.36 9.67 21.08
N LEU A 497 -26.23 10.00 20.47
CA LEU A 497 -25.29 10.99 21.03
C LEU A 497 -25.80 12.45 20.92
N THR A 498 -26.97 12.69 20.36
CA THR A 498 -27.64 14.00 20.40
C THR A 498 -28.47 14.22 21.68
N ASN A 499 -28.72 13.15 22.47
CA ASN A 499 -29.52 13.20 23.69
C ASN A 499 -28.72 12.72 24.92
N PRO A 500 -27.94 13.60 25.54
CA PRO A 500 -27.10 13.25 26.70
C PRO A 500 -27.85 12.68 27.90
N ALA A 501 -29.16 12.99 28.03
CA ALA A 501 -29.98 12.49 29.12
C ALA A 501 -30.22 10.96 29.12
N GLN A 502 -29.88 10.30 28.00
CA GLN A 502 -30.04 8.85 27.83
C GLN A 502 -28.71 8.09 27.93
N PHE A 503 -27.62 8.76 28.26
CA PHE A 503 -26.32 8.11 28.35
C PHE A 503 -26.22 7.24 29.62
N SER A 504 -25.63 6.04 29.47
CA SER A 504 -25.06 5.34 30.61
C SER A 504 -23.85 6.11 31.14
N GLU A 505 -23.46 5.90 32.38
CA GLU A 505 -22.33 6.59 33.00
C GLU A 505 -21.04 6.40 32.20
N SER A 506 -20.81 5.20 31.67
CA SER A 506 -19.67 4.87 30.84
C SER A 506 -19.65 5.65 29.52
N ILE A 507 -20.79 5.80 28.88
CA ILE A 507 -20.91 6.56 27.62
C ILE A 507 -20.78 8.05 27.87
N ALA A 508 -21.39 8.57 28.96
CA ALA A 508 -21.28 9.97 29.35
C ALA A 508 -19.80 10.38 29.55
N SER A 509 -19.01 9.57 30.26
CA SER A 509 -17.59 9.82 30.49
C SER A 509 -16.78 9.89 29.19
N VAL A 510 -17.02 8.94 28.27
CA VAL A 510 -16.36 8.89 26.94
C VAL A 510 -16.76 10.11 26.11
N TYR A 511 -18.05 10.44 26.06
CA TYR A 511 -18.57 11.59 25.34
C TYR A 511 -17.97 12.90 25.83
N ASP A 512 -17.95 13.12 27.14
CA ASP A 512 -17.37 14.31 27.78
C ASP A 512 -15.88 14.45 27.46
N THR A 513 -15.14 13.35 27.52
CA THR A 513 -13.71 13.33 27.18
C THR A 513 -13.48 13.69 25.73
N LEU A 514 -14.25 13.10 24.81
CA LEU A 514 -14.14 13.38 23.38
C LEU A 514 -14.55 14.82 23.06
N SER A 515 -15.67 15.33 23.60
CA SER A 515 -16.14 16.70 23.39
C SER A 515 -15.09 17.73 23.85
N LYS A 516 -14.48 17.51 25.03
CA LYS A 516 -13.37 18.33 25.53
C LYS A 516 -12.15 18.25 24.62
N GLN A 517 -11.87 17.12 23.99
CA GLN A 517 -10.74 17.00 23.06
C GLN A 517 -11.05 17.66 21.72
N PHE A 518 -12.24 17.48 21.17
CA PHE A 518 -12.64 18.14 19.93
C PHE A 518 -12.62 19.66 20.04
N SER A 519 -12.96 20.24 21.20
CA SER A 519 -12.84 21.68 21.44
C SER A 519 -11.40 22.20 21.39
N ARG A 520 -10.40 21.33 21.60
CA ARG A 520 -8.96 21.67 21.56
C ARG A 520 -8.33 21.43 20.17
N ILE A 521 -9.03 20.74 19.26
CA ILE A 521 -8.55 20.52 17.89
C ILE A 521 -8.83 21.79 17.08
N PHE A 522 -7.80 22.25 16.35
CA PHE A 522 -7.91 23.44 15.50
C PHE A 522 -9.06 23.28 14.49
N ASP A 523 -9.85 24.35 14.34
CA ASP A 523 -11.00 24.36 13.43
C ASP A 523 -10.62 24.06 11.99
N ASP A 524 -9.46 24.51 11.51
CA ASP A 524 -8.97 24.23 10.17
C ASP A 524 -8.78 22.71 9.94
N ASP A 525 -8.32 21.97 10.93
CA ASP A 525 -8.17 20.50 10.83
C ASP A 525 -9.53 19.79 10.82
N LYS A 526 -10.49 20.23 11.68
CA LYS A 526 -11.85 19.72 11.68
C LYS A 526 -12.58 20.03 10.36
N GLN A 527 -12.45 21.24 9.84
CA GLN A 527 -13.03 21.63 8.55
C GLN A 527 -12.46 20.80 7.39
N LYS A 528 -11.14 20.52 7.38
CA LYS A 528 -10.53 19.66 6.38
C LYS A 528 -11.08 18.23 6.45
N ALA A 529 -11.27 17.68 7.65
CA ALA A 529 -11.88 16.37 7.85
C ALA A 529 -13.33 16.37 7.40
N TYR A 530 -14.11 17.38 7.77
CA TYR A 530 -15.51 17.52 7.37
C TYR A 530 -15.68 17.56 5.84
N ARG A 531 -14.86 18.34 5.14
CA ARG A 531 -14.86 18.38 3.66
C ARG A 531 -14.45 17.05 3.05
N ALA A 532 -13.47 16.36 3.64
CA ALA A 532 -13.04 15.06 3.15
C ALA A 532 -14.14 14.01 3.30
N MET A 533 -14.82 13.96 4.45
CA MET A 533 -15.98 13.08 4.67
C MET A 533 -17.11 13.41 3.70
N ASN A 534 -17.45 14.69 3.51
CA ASN A 534 -18.48 15.08 2.54
C ASN A 534 -18.15 14.62 1.11
N ASN A 535 -16.88 14.70 0.69
CA ASN A 535 -16.46 14.22 -0.61
C ASN A 535 -16.60 12.69 -0.73
N GLN A 536 -16.27 11.93 0.32
CA GLN A 536 -16.47 10.48 0.34
C GLN A 536 -17.95 10.10 0.29
N MET A 537 -18.80 10.88 0.98
CA MET A 537 -20.25 10.68 1.02
C MET A 537 -20.96 11.14 -0.26
N SER A 538 -20.28 11.76 -1.21
CA SER A 538 -20.89 12.26 -2.46
C SER A 538 -21.53 11.19 -3.35
N ARG A 539 -21.19 9.93 -3.12
CA ARG A 539 -21.71 8.73 -3.79
C ARG A 539 -23.03 8.20 -3.19
N TYR A 540 -23.42 8.69 -2.02
CA TYR A 540 -24.63 8.29 -1.31
C TYR A 540 -25.71 9.37 -1.39
N ASP A 541 -26.86 9.13 -0.75
CA ASP A 541 -27.94 10.14 -0.70
C ASP A 541 -27.44 11.45 -0.06
N LYS A 542 -27.61 12.55 -0.77
CA LYS A 542 -27.06 13.85 -0.37
C LYS A 542 -27.71 14.43 0.89
N ARG A 543 -29.02 14.16 1.09
CA ARG A 543 -29.75 14.69 2.26
C ARG A 543 -29.31 13.95 3.50
N GLU A 544 -29.26 12.64 3.42
CA GLU A 544 -28.85 11.78 4.52
C GLU A 544 -27.38 11.97 4.86
N SER A 545 -26.49 12.05 3.86
CA SER A 545 -25.08 12.38 4.05
C SER A 545 -24.88 13.70 4.80
N ARG A 546 -25.61 14.75 4.40
CA ARG A 546 -25.54 16.04 5.08
C ARG A 546 -26.09 15.97 6.51
N ARG A 547 -27.20 15.27 6.71
CA ARG A 547 -27.79 15.08 8.04
C ARG A 547 -26.79 14.45 9.01
N LEU A 548 -26.17 13.34 8.60
CA LEU A 548 -25.19 12.63 9.42
C LEU A 548 -23.93 13.45 9.71
N LEU A 549 -23.43 14.19 8.70
CA LEU A 549 -22.28 15.07 8.89
C LEU A 549 -22.60 16.27 9.79
N HIS A 550 -23.80 16.86 9.66
CA HIS A 550 -24.26 17.92 10.56
C HIS A 550 -24.36 17.42 11.99
N GLN A 551 -24.94 16.24 12.18
CA GLN A 551 -25.06 15.61 13.48
C GLN A 551 -23.68 15.37 14.12
N LEU A 552 -22.70 14.83 13.38
CA LEU A 552 -21.33 14.71 13.85
C LEU A 552 -20.72 16.06 14.29
N ALA A 553 -20.88 17.09 13.47
CA ALA A 553 -20.30 18.40 13.73
C ALA A 553 -20.89 19.07 14.96
N THR A 554 -22.21 19.00 15.14
CA THR A 554 -22.92 19.66 16.24
C THR A 554 -22.91 18.86 17.54
N SER A 555 -23.01 17.52 17.48
CA SER A 555 -23.09 16.69 18.68
C SER A 555 -21.74 16.57 19.41
N ILE A 556 -20.66 16.21 18.71
CA ILE A 556 -19.39 15.84 19.36
C ILE A 556 -18.22 16.77 19.01
N TRP A 557 -18.22 17.40 17.80
CA TRP A 557 -17.15 18.33 17.42
C TRP A 557 -17.31 19.73 18.00
N GLY A 558 -18.49 20.03 18.62
CA GLY A 558 -18.76 21.26 19.33
C GLY A 558 -19.04 22.47 18.43
N TYR A 559 -19.45 22.27 17.19
CA TYR A 559 -19.88 23.38 16.34
C TYR A 559 -21.31 23.78 16.68
N PRO A 560 -21.62 25.07 16.89
CA PRO A 560 -22.99 25.54 17.06
C PRO A 560 -23.81 25.37 15.75
N GLU A 561 -23.13 25.55 14.62
CA GLU A 561 -23.66 25.30 13.28
C GLU A 561 -22.60 24.52 12.47
N PRO A 562 -23.03 23.60 11.58
CA PRO A 562 -22.10 22.79 10.80
C PRO A 562 -21.23 23.67 9.88
N PRO A 563 -19.98 23.26 9.64
CA PRO A 563 -19.08 24.01 8.75
C PRO A 563 -19.67 24.19 7.35
N TYR A 564 -19.51 25.37 6.79
CA TYR A 564 -19.95 25.66 5.42
C TYR A 564 -19.29 24.76 4.39
N LEU A 565 -20.08 24.11 3.59
CA LEU A 565 -19.65 23.37 2.42
C LEU A 565 -19.98 24.21 1.19
N PRO A 566 -18.98 24.67 0.40
CA PRO A 566 -19.27 25.33 -0.84
C PRO A 566 -20.11 24.41 -1.73
N GLU A 567 -21.16 24.96 -2.32
CA GLU A 567 -21.90 24.22 -3.33
C GLU A 567 -20.95 23.86 -4.48
N PRO A 568 -21.05 22.64 -5.02
CA PRO A 568 -20.28 22.29 -6.20
C PRO A 568 -20.61 23.32 -7.27
N SER A 569 -19.61 24.07 -7.75
CA SER A 569 -19.77 24.96 -8.88
C SER A 569 -20.50 24.17 -9.96
N PRO A 570 -21.59 24.70 -10.56
CA PRO A 570 -22.26 24.00 -11.64
C PRO A 570 -21.19 23.63 -12.66
N SER A 571 -20.98 22.34 -12.84
CA SER A 571 -20.05 21.84 -13.85
C SER A 571 -20.45 22.54 -15.14
N ARG A 572 -19.60 23.41 -15.66
CA ARG A 572 -19.75 23.89 -17.02
C ARG A 572 -19.83 22.62 -17.85
N SER A 573 -21.04 22.21 -18.15
CA SER A 573 -21.32 21.15 -19.10
C SER A 573 -20.54 21.53 -20.35
N GLY A 574 -19.47 20.78 -20.61
CA GLY A 574 -18.64 20.96 -21.78
C GLY A 574 -19.57 20.95 -22.98
N GLY A 575 -19.76 22.12 -23.59
CA GLY A 575 -20.48 22.23 -24.84
C GLY A 575 -19.88 21.20 -25.79
N ARG A 576 -20.64 20.16 -26.11
CA ARG A 576 -20.38 19.31 -27.24
C ARG A 576 -20.30 20.26 -28.46
N TYR A 577 -19.11 20.58 -28.89
CA TYR A 577 -18.88 21.10 -30.21
C TYR A 577 -19.37 20.04 -31.22
N ASN A 578 -20.61 20.22 -31.65
CA ASN A 578 -21.19 19.54 -32.77
C ASN A 578 -20.45 20.01 -34.03
N ARG A 579 -19.43 19.27 -34.43
CA ARG A 579 -18.75 19.46 -35.72
C ARG A 579 -19.66 18.85 -36.79
N SER A 580 -20.66 19.66 -37.22
CA SER A 580 -21.45 19.34 -38.39
C SER A 580 -20.53 19.29 -39.60
N GLN A 581 -20.57 18.17 -40.29
CA GLN A 581 -20.06 17.96 -41.64
C GLN A 581 -20.51 19.08 -42.59
N ARG A 582 -19.57 19.73 -43.23
CA ARG A 582 -19.76 20.27 -44.56
C ARG A 582 -18.59 19.78 -45.40
N GLY A 583 -18.93 18.92 -46.33
CA GLY A 583 -18.05 18.49 -47.38
C GLY A 583 -17.90 19.55 -48.47
N GLY A 584 -16.88 19.36 -49.30
CA GLY A 584 -16.84 19.94 -50.62
C GLY A 584 -15.53 20.59 -50.99
N GLY A 585 -14.75 19.93 -51.85
CA GLY A 585 -14.18 20.49 -53.04
C GLY A 585 -12.77 21.08 -52.98
N GLY A 586 -11.84 20.36 -53.47
CA GLY A 586 -10.90 20.58 -54.55
C GLY A 586 -10.09 21.88 -54.63
N GLY A 587 -8.79 21.76 -54.87
CA GLY A 587 -8.00 22.80 -55.47
C GLY A 587 -6.50 22.70 -55.19
N TYR A 588 -5.79 22.24 -56.19
CA TYR A 588 -4.33 22.27 -56.37
C TYR A 588 -3.75 23.69 -56.38
N GLY A 589 -2.49 23.82 -55.96
CA GLY A 589 -1.63 24.82 -56.54
C GLY A 589 -0.82 25.68 -55.59
N GLY A 590 0.50 25.54 -55.65
CA GLY A 590 1.38 26.66 -55.90
C GLY A 590 2.38 27.03 -54.83
N TYR A 591 3.60 26.68 -55.08
CA TYR A 591 4.86 27.26 -54.59
C TYR A 591 4.86 28.81 -54.63
N SER A 592 5.43 29.44 -53.62
CA SER A 592 6.49 30.45 -53.88
C SER A 592 7.13 30.98 -52.57
N ASP A 593 8.43 30.93 -52.58
CA ASP A 593 9.37 31.73 -51.79
C ASP A 593 9.07 33.23 -51.81
N ARG A 594 9.35 33.94 -50.73
CA ARG A 594 10.20 35.15 -50.77
C ARG A 594 10.52 35.74 -49.39
N ARG A 595 11.78 35.97 -49.28
CA ARG A 595 12.61 36.74 -48.35
C ARG A 595 12.15 38.17 -48.10
N GLY A 596 12.65 38.72 -46.99
CA GLY A 596 13.01 40.14 -46.78
C GLY A 596 12.02 40.86 -45.89
N GLY A 597 12.38 41.56 -44.85
CA GLY A 597 13.50 42.39 -44.55
C GLY A 597 13.06 43.45 -43.57
N SER A 598 13.85 43.70 -42.56
CA SER A 598 14.11 44.90 -41.78
C SER A 598 13.10 46.09 -41.82
N SER A 599 12.70 46.71 -40.70
CA SER A 599 13.44 47.85 -40.14
C SER A 599 12.54 48.78 -39.30
N TYR A 600 13.11 49.23 -38.21
CA TYR A 600 13.10 50.58 -37.61
C TYR A 600 11.81 51.33 -37.22
N GLY A 601 11.91 51.86 -36.01
CA GLY A 601 11.45 53.17 -35.56
C GLY A 601 10.21 53.14 -34.67
N GLY A 602 10.12 53.68 -33.45
CA GLY A 602 10.88 54.72 -32.85
C GLY A 602 9.94 55.58 -32.03
N ARG A 603 10.37 55.99 -30.84
CA ARG A 603 9.90 57.17 -30.06
C ARG A 603 8.44 57.15 -29.55
N GLY A 604 8.17 57.50 -28.35
CA GLY A 604 8.66 58.35 -27.28
C GLY A 604 7.66 58.44 -26.17
N GLY A 605 8.06 58.62 -25.02
CA GLY A 605 8.18 59.75 -24.17
C GLY A 605 6.99 59.78 -23.21
N SER A 606 7.02 60.04 -21.93
CA SER A 606 7.90 60.74 -21.04
C SER A 606 7.21 60.93 -19.69
N ARG A 607 7.99 61.05 -18.64
CA ARG A 607 7.71 61.76 -17.36
C ARG A 607 6.83 61.02 -16.35
N GLY A 608 7.17 60.93 -15.06
CA GLY A 608 8.19 61.57 -14.23
C GLY A 608 7.82 61.43 -12.78
N GLY A 609 8.84 61.57 -11.92
CA GLY A 609 8.73 61.96 -10.52
C GLY A 609 9.03 60.82 -9.55
N SER A 610 10.23 60.57 -9.08
CA SER A 610 11.15 61.18 -8.10
C SER A 610 10.58 61.31 -6.69
N SER A 611 11.29 60.63 -5.79
CA SER A 611 11.90 61.07 -4.51
C SER A 611 12.24 59.79 -3.71
N ASP A 612 13.43 59.37 -3.56
CA ASP A 612 14.65 59.88 -2.92
C ASP A 612 14.50 60.03 -1.38
N PHE A 613 15.35 59.37 -0.71
CA PHE A 613 16.00 59.52 0.59
C PHE A 613 16.32 58.10 1.09
N GLY A 614 17.53 57.61 1.23
CA GLY A 614 18.80 58.25 1.48
C GLY A 614 19.36 57.78 2.80
N ARG A 615 20.47 57.00 2.72
CA ARG A 615 21.58 56.98 3.72
C ARG A 615 21.30 56.42 5.10
N ASP A 616 22.19 55.81 5.80
CA ASP A 616 23.63 55.48 5.67
C ASP A 616 24.08 54.79 6.93
N TYR A 617 25.18 54.03 6.85
CA TYR A 617 26.21 53.74 7.86
C TYR A 617 25.87 52.92 9.11
N GLY A 618 26.63 51.85 9.34
CA GLY A 618 27.55 51.76 10.41
C GLY A 618 28.13 50.39 10.70
N ARG A 619 29.31 50.16 10.19
CA ARG A 619 30.26 49.16 10.75
C ARG A 619 30.51 49.46 12.22
N ASN A 620 30.58 48.42 13.04
CA ASN A 620 31.67 48.38 14.01
C ASN A 620 32.04 46.94 14.44
N ARG A 621 33.36 46.71 14.42
CA ARG A 621 34.09 45.59 14.99
C ARG A 621 34.24 45.81 16.49
N GLY A 622 34.24 44.74 17.26
CA GLY A 622 34.69 44.77 18.64
C GLY A 622 34.82 43.35 19.20
N SER A 623 36.01 42.86 19.16
CA SER A 623 36.57 41.76 19.95
C SER A 623 36.38 41.98 21.44
N ASP A 624 36.06 40.94 22.21
CA ASP A 624 36.76 40.68 23.45
C ASP A 624 36.71 39.23 23.90
N ARG A 625 37.89 38.71 24.13
CA ARG A 625 38.23 37.45 24.78
C ARG A 625 38.17 37.65 26.31
N ARG A 626 37.62 36.65 27.00
CA ARG A 626 37.99 36.14 28.34
C ARG A 626 37.12 34.91 28.54
N GLY A 627 37.53 33.67 28.71
CA GLY A 627 38.63 33.11 29.48
C GLY A 627 38.15 32.83 30.91
N TYR A 628 37.59 31.62 31.17
CA TYR A 628 37.69 31.00 32.49
C TYR A 628 37.77 29.47 32.37
N GLN A 629 38.83 28.98 33.01
CA GLN A 629 39.21 27.59 33.22
C GLN A 629 38.45 26.96 34.41
N GLY A 630 38.38 25.63 34.39
CA GLY A 630 38.38 24.76 35.56
C GLY A 630 36.96 24.31 35.97
N ASP A 631 36.62 23.09 36.15
CA ASP A 631 37.33 22.09 36.91
C ASP A 631 36.82 20.67 36.60
N ARG A 632 37.73 19.73 36.57
CA ARG A 632 37.48 18.27 36.52
C ARG A 632 37.11 17.80 37.92
N ARG A 633 36.05 16.98 38.07
CA ARG A 633 36.07 15.84 39.01
C ARG A 633 35.25 14.68 38.50
N ARG A 634 35.95 13.57 38.35
CA ARG A 634 35.44 12.19 38.33
C ARG A 634 34.73 11.91 39.67
N ASN A 635 33.68 11.10 39.60
CA ASN A 635 33.66 9.89 40.42
C ASN A 635 32.59 8.90 39.90
N SER A 636 33.10 7.74 39.65
CA SER A 636 32.46 6.42 39.63
C SER A 636 31.77 6.07 40.92
N LEU A 637 30.76 5.16 40.83
CA LEU A 637 30.50 3.96 41.65
C LEU A 637 29.06 3.55 41.40
N TRP A 638 28.88 2.46 40.81
CA TRP A 638 28.45 1.12 41.25
C TRP A 638 27.48 1.15 42.46
N GLU A 639 26.18 0.92 42.23
CA GLU A 639 25.39 -0.22 42.70
C GLU A 639 24.11 -0.33 41.87
#